data_593f00d1c599a21cf04947763f760a0f
#
_entry.id   593f00d1c599a21cf04947763f760a0f
#
_cell.length_a   1.000
_cell.length_b   1.000
_cell.length_c   1.000
_cell.angle_alpha   90.00
_cell.angle_beta   90.00
_cell.angle_gamma   90.00
#
_symmetry.space_group_name_H-M   'P 1'
#
loop_
_entity.id
_entity.type
_entity.pdbx_description
1 polymer ?
#
loop_
_entity_poly.entity_id
_entity_poly.type
_entity_poly.pdbx_seq_one_letter_code
_entity_poly.pdbx_strand_id
1 'polypeptide(L)'
;MIVCIAEKPAVAREIAHVIGATRTCQGYIEGNGYQVTWTFGHLCTLKEPNDYTDQWKHWSLSALPMVPQRFGIKLIEDEGIKRQFKIIEQLMQNADAIVNCGDAGQEGELIQRWVMQKAGARCPVKRLWISSLTEDAIREGFNNLKPQQEYESLYLAGLSRAIGDWLLGMNATRLYTLKYGQNKQVLSIGRVQTPTLALIVNRQREIEDFVPKQSWVLSTIYRDTKFTAIARDEDAEAEEAAEIAKAKAEGKTMKSKGPIFRTLEFEKEAEGTATVERIKDNPLTITEVGKKKGTETPPRLYDLTSLQVECNKKFSYSADMTLKLIQSLYEKKFTTYPRVDTTYLSDDIYPKCPQTLNGLFKTTFAGEAPYAELIKPLGGKPLKKSKKVFDSSKVTDHHAIIPTGIPPKGLSDMERNVFDLVARAFIAAFYPDCRYETTTVVGEVRAGEGETVTFRTSGKVITDEGWRVVFKKEHATAAEEQAMAQETTLPVFRKGETGPHTPALAERWTQPPKPYTEATLLRAMETAGRFVDDETLRAALKENGIGRPSSRAGIIETLFKRHYIRRERKNLIATQTGLELIDIIHEELLKSCELTGIWEKKLRDIEHHKYEASQFISELKQQAADIVRQVMTDNTNRRITITAGEDKKPAKAKRTSKTGRATKAAGKAATTETKAGGQVASKVKVGDKCPLCGKGTVIRGRTALGCSRWNEGCTFRLPLPEE
;
A
#
# COMPACT_ATOMS: atom_id res chain seq x y z
N MET A 1 14.87 -30.16 -28.52
CA MET A 1 14.08 -29.94 -27.28
C MET A 1 13.58 -28.49 -27.27
N ILE A 2 12.34 -28.27 -26.87
CA ILE A 2 11.78 -26.92 -26.70
C ILE A 2 12.00 -26.50 -25.25
N VAL A 3 12.66 -25.36 -25.03
CA VAL A 3 12.90 -24.85 -23.69
C VAL A 3 11.82 -23.80 -23.34
N CYS A 4 11.06 -24.06 -22.29
CA CYS A 4 10.11 -23.10 -21.73
C CYS A 4 10.77 -22.40 -20.53
N ILE A 5 10.75 -21.06 -20.48
CA ILE A 5 11.31 -20.32 -19.35
C ILE A 5 10.21 -19.50 -18.67
N ALA A 6 9.89 -19.84 -17.42
CA ALA A 6 8.91 -19.15 -16.58
C ALA A 6 9.60 -18.16 -15.62
N GLU A 7 8.85 -17.18 -15.11
CA GLU A 7 9.41 -16.19 -14.19
C GLU A 7 9.65 -16.74 -12.78
N LYS A 8 8.92 -17.82 -12.41
CA LYS A 8 8.93 -18.36 -11.04
C LYS A 8 8.84 -19.89 -11.06
N PRO A 9 9.44 -20.59 -10.08
CA PRO A 9 9.39 -22.06 -10.00
C PRO A 9 7.96 -22.61 -9.91
N ALA A 10 7.04 -21.88 -9.27
CA ALA A 10 5.65 -22.32 -9.15
C ALA A 10 4.95 -22.34 -10.52
N VAL A 11 5.13 -21.27 -11.31
CA VAL A 11 4.57 -21.16 -12.67
C VAL A 11 5.15 -22.24 -13.58
N ALA A 12 6.46 -22.49 -13.48
CA ALA A 12 7.11 -23.54 -14.25
C ALA A 12 6.52 -24.94 -13.97
N ARG A 13 6.20 -25.24 -12.71
CA ARG A 13 5.58 -26.52 -12.34
C ARG A 13 4.17 -26.69 -12.92
N GLU A 14 3.36 -25.62 -12.88
CA GLU A 14 2.01 -25.66 -13.47
C GLU A 14 2.09 -25.84 -15.00
N ILE A 15 2.96 -25.10 -15.67
CA ILE A 15 3.19 -25.25 -17.11
C ILE A 15 3.67 -26.66 -17.43
N ALA A 16 4.69 -27.17 -16.72
CA ALA A 16 5.25 -28.50 -16.92
C ALA A 16 4.18 -29.59 -16.78
N HIS A 17 3.32 -29.49 -15.76
CA HIS A 17 2.21 -30.42 -15.55
C HIS A 17 1.26 -30.46 -16.76
N VAL A 18 0.87 -29.28 -17.27
CA VAL A 18 -0.10 -29.19 -18.37
C VAL A 18 0.44 -29.70 -19.71
N ILE A 19 1.74 -29.44 -19.98
CA ILE A 19 2.38 -29.89 -21.24
C ILE A 19 2.95 -31.30 -21.16
N GLY A 20 2.83 -31.99 -20.01
CA GLY A 20 3.23 -33.36 -19.81
C GLY A 20 4.73 -33.56 -19.54
N ALA A 21 5.43 -32.54 -19.06
CA ALA A 21 6.78 -32.65 -18.55
C ALA A 21 6.74 -33.11 -17.08
N THR A 22 7.26 -34.30 -16.78
CA THR A 22 7.08 -34.95 -15.46
C THR A 22 8.39 -35.26 -14.73
N ARG A 23 9.51 -35.32 -15.42
CA ARG A 23 10.83 -35.65 -14.83
C ARG A 23 11.44 -34.40 -14.19
N THR A 24 11.48 -34.35 -12.88
CA THR A 24 12.14 -33.27 -12.15
C THR A 24 13.66 -33.43 -12.21
N CYS A 25 14.31 -32.37 -12.68
CA CYS A 25 15.77 -32.25 -12.76
C CYS A 25 16.22 -31.06 -11.87
N GLN A 26 17.53 -30.89 -11.71
CA GLN A 26 18.07 -29.75 -11.00
C GLN A 26 17.85 -28.48 -11.82
N GLY A 27 16.97 -27.59 -11.36
CA GLY A 27 16.69 -26.28 -11.97
C GLY A 27 15.74 -26.31 -13.18
N TYR A 28 15.16 -27.45 -13.55
CA TYR A 28 14.16 -27.58 -14.60
C TYR A 28 13.36 -28.90 -14.49
N ILE A 29 12.28 -29.00 -15.26
CA ILE A 29 11.43 -30.19 -15.37
C ILE A 29 11.37 -30.57 -16.85
N GLU A 30 11.55 -31.85 -17.19
CA GLU A 30 11.54 -32.28 -18.60
C GLU A 30 10.55 -33.40 -18.88
N GLY A 31 10.16 -33.51 -20.12
CA GLY A 31 9.29 -34.56 -20.67
C GLY A 31 8.51 -34.06 -21.88
N ASN A 32 7.95 -34.98 -22.63
CA ASN A 32 7.11 -34.70 -23.80
C ASN A 32 7.75 -33.74 -24.81
N GLY A 33 9.07 -33.77 -24.99
CA GLY A 33 9.78 -32.85 -25.92
C GLY A 33 10.10 -31.47 -25.35
N TYR A 34 9.74 -31.18 -24.09
CA TYR A 34 9.96 -29.92 -23.43
C TYR A 34 10.93 -30.00 -22.26
N GLN A 35 11.61 -28.87 -22.00
CA GLN A 35 12.37 -28.59 -20.78
C GLN A 35 11.88 -27.27 -20.19
N VAL A 36 11.23 -27.36 -19.04
CA VAL A 36 10.62 -26.20 -18.39
C VAL A 36 11.50 -25.72 -17.25
N THR A 37 12.17 -24.60 -17.44
CA THR A 37 13.01 -23.94 -16.44
C THR A 37 12.37 -22.65 -15.93
N TRP A 38 13.03 -21.97 -14.99
CA TRP A 38 12.50 -20.79 -14.35
C TRP A 38 13.57 -19.81 -13.90
N THR A 39 13.16 -18.56 -13.71
CA THR A 39 13.91 -17.55 -13.00
C THR A 39 13.38 -17.39 -11.56
N PHE A 40 13.98 -16.51 -10.78
CA PHE A 40 13.51 -16.12 -9.45
C PHE A 40 13.06 -14.63 -9.46
N GLY A 41 12.36 -14.20 -10.50
CA GLY A 41 12.24 -12.82 -10.89
C GLY A 41 13.54 -12.40 -11.63
N HIS A 42 14.05 -11.21 -11.38
CA HIS A 42 15.28 -10.74 -12.02
C HIS A 42 16.50 -11.60 -11.66
N LEU A 43 17.12 -12.23 -12.66
CA LEU A 43 18.47 -12.79 -12.57
C LEU A 43 19.52 -11.79 -13.07
N CYS A 44 19.13 -10.88 -13.96
CA CYS A 44 19.97 -9.85 -14.54
C CYS A 44 19.56 -8.47 -14.04
N THR A 45 20.52 -7.53 -14.02
CA THR A 45 20.34 -6.11 -13.77
C THR A 45 21.16 -5.31 -14.76
N LEU A 46 20.88 -4.01 -14.90
CA LEU A 46 21.79 -3.13 -15.62
C LEU A 46 23.14 -3.09 -14.92
N LYS A 47 24.21 -2.93 -15.71
CA LYS A 47 25.56 -2.70 -15.19
C LYS A 47 25.60 -1.49 -14.27
N GLU A 48 26.41 -1.57 -13.24
CA GLU A 48 26.71 -0.43 -12.35
C GLU A 48 27.73 0.51 -12.98
N PRO A 49 27.86 1.74 -12.49
CA PRO A 49 28.82 2.70 -13.05
C PRO A 49 30.25 2.17 -13.21
N ASN A 50 30.74 1.44 -12.20
CA ASN A 50 32.09 0.85 -12.19
C ASN A 50 32.27 -0.31 -13.20
N ASP A 51 31.18 -0.89 -13.70
CA ASP A 51 31.25 -1.93 -14.75
C ASP A 51 31.49 -1.34 -16.15
N TYR A 52 31.34 -0.01 -16.30
CA TYR A 52 31.58 0.69 -17.57
C TYR A 52 32.97 1.31 -17.64
N THR A 53 33.44 1.94 -16.55
CA THR A 53 34.76 2.57 -16.47
C THR A 53 35.21 2.72 -15.02
N ASP A 54 36.54 2.59 -14.79
CA ASP A 54 37.14 2.80 -13.48
C ASP A 54 36.98 4.24 -12.97
N GLN A 55 36.81 5.22 -13.86
CA GLN A 55 36.55 6.61 -13.50
C GLN A 55 35.24 6.75 -12.69
N TRP A 56 34.27 5.91 -12.90
CA TRP A 56 32.99 5.93 -12.19
C TRP A 56 32.98 5.09 -10.90
N LYS A 57 34.10 4.41 -10.59
CA LYS A 57 34.25 3.64 -9.36
C LYS A 57 34.23 4.54 -8.12
N HIS A 58 34.94 5.65 -8.19
CA HIS A 58 34.98 6.65 -7.14
C HIS A 58 33.98 7.77 -7.42
N TRP A 59 33.24 8.16 -6.37
CA TRP A 59 32.29 9.23 -6.50
C TRP A 59 33.02 10.57 -6.58
N SER A 60 32.84 11.28 -7.67
CA SER A 60 33.40 12.60 -7.89
C SER A 60 32.43 13.45 -8.72
N LEU A 61 32.38 14.76 -8.45
CA LEU A 61 31.53 15.68 -9.21
C LEU A 61 32.00 15.80 -10.66
N SER A 62 33.30 15.67 -10.91
CA SER A 62 33.87 15.74 -12.27
C SER A 62 33.50 14.54 -13.15
N ALA A 63 33.03 13.45 -12.56
CA ALA A 63 32.59 12.27 -13.30
C ALA A 63 31.10 12.31 -13.70
N LEU A 64 30.39 13.39 -13.35
CA LEU A 64 28.96 13.56 -13.65
C LEU A 64 28.75 14.50 -14.87
N PRO A 65 27.77 14.25 -15.73
CA PRO A 65 26.83 13.12 -15.66
C PRO A 65 27.42 11.81 -16.17
N MET A 66 27.06 10.69 -15.52
CA MET A 66 27.39 9.35 -15.99
C MET A 66 26.35 8.92 -17.02
N VAL A 67 26.75 8.87 -18.27
CA VAL A 67 25.92 8.48 -19.42
C VAL A 67 26.66 7.41 -20.21
N PRO A 68 26.34 6.12 -20.04
CA PRO A 68 26.94 5.06 -20.85
C PRO A 68 26.60 5.23 -22.33
N GLN A 69 27.58 4.96 -23.21
CA GLN A 69 27.31 4.95 -24.66
C GLN A 69 26.27 3.89 -25.01
N ARG A 70 26.42 2.69 -24.41
CA ARG A 70 25.49 1.58 -24.52
C ARG A 70 25.24 0.97 -23.15
N PHE A 71 23.96 0.81 -22.79
CA PHE A 71 23.60 0.12 -21.57
C PHE A 71 23.82 -1.40 -21.70
N GLY A 72 24.47 -1.99 -20.72
CA GLY A 72 24.72 -3.42 -20.64
C GLY A 72 24.04 -4.03 -19.43
N ILE A 73 23.91 -5.35 -19.44
CA ILE A 73 23.34 -6.15 -18.37
C ILE A 73 24.42 -7.03 -17.72
N LYS A 74 24.23 -7.33 -16.43
CA LYS A 74 25.04 -8.28 -15.66
C LYS A 74 24.14 -9.17 -14.82
N LEU A 75 24.66 -10.32 -14.40
CA LEU A 75 23.99 -11.17 -13.40
C LEU A 75 24.02 -10.48 -12.04
N ILE A 76 22.97 -10.67 -11.27
CA ILE A 76 22.92 -10.27 -9.86
C ILE A 76 23.89 -11.17 -9.09
N GLU A 77 24.69 -10.57 -8.19
CA GLU A 77 25.71 -11.25 -7.39
C GLU A 77 25.06 -12.06 -6.25
N ASP A 78 24.49 -13.23 -6.62
CA ASP A 78 23.90 -14.21 -5.71
C ASP A 78 24.23 -15.61 -6.21
N GLU A 79 24.69 -16.48 -5.32
CA GLU A 79 25.14 -17.83 -5.69
C GLU A 79 23.99 -18.75 -6.15
N GLY A 80 22.76 -18.53 -5.66
CA GLY A 80 21.57 -19.24 -6.13
C GLY A 80 21.21 -18.83 -7.55
N ILE A 81 21.26 -17.52 -7.82
CA ILE A 81 21.04 -16.94 -9.15
C ILE A 81 22.08 -17.46 -10.14
N LYS A 82 23.36 -17.41 -9.79
CA LYS A 82 24.45 -17.90 -10.67
C LYS A 82 24.29 -19.38 -11.02
N ARG A 83 23.93 -20.21 -10.05
CA ARG A 83 23.67 -21.64 -10.27
C ARG A 83 22.50 -21.87 -11.22
N GLN A 84 21.38 -21.21 -10.98
CA GLN A 84 20.19 -21.34 -11.83
C GLN A 84 20.45 -20.80 -13.24
N PHE A 85 21.14 -19.67 -13.35
CA PHE A 85 21.49 -19.09 -14.66
C PHE A 85 22.36 -20.04 -15.49
N LYS A 86 23.34 -20.70 -14.87
CA LYS A 86 24.18 -21.68 -15.57
C LYS A 86 23.38 -22.84 -16.16
N ILE A 87 22.33 -23.29 -15.45
CA ILE A 87 21.41 -24.32 -15.95
C ILE A 87 20.64 -23.78 -17.15
N ILE A 88 20.05 -22.57 -17.00
CA ILE A 88 19.29 -21.91 -18.08
C ILE A 88 20.18 -21.75 -19.33
N GLU A 89 21.41 -21.28 -19.17
CA GLU A 89 22.38 -21.07 -20.25
C GLU A 89 22.63 -22.36 -21.00
N GLN A 90 22.89 -23.48 -20.30
CA GLN A 90 23.10 -24.77 -20.91
C GLN A 90 21.88 -25.28 -21.68
N LEU A 91 20.67 -25.10 -21.12
CA LEU A 91 19.42 -25.49 -21.78
C LEU A 91 19.20 -24.69 -23.06
N MET A 92 19.40 -23.37 -23.01
CA MET A 92 19.15 -22.47 -24.15
C MET A 92 20.16 -22.64 -25.28
N GLN A 93 21.41 -22.97 -24.97
CA GLN A 93 22.43 -23.24 -25.98
C GLN A 93 22.14 -24.52 -26.80
N ASN A 94 21.38 -25.45 -26.22
CA ASN A 94 21.00 -26.71 -26.84
C ASN A 94 19.54 -26.77 -27.29
N ALA A 95 18.81 -25.65 -27.22
CA ALA A 95 17.41 -25.59 -27.57
C ALA A 95 17.19 -25.47 -29.10
N ASP A 96 16.20 -26.18 -29.61
CA ASP A 96 15.70 -26.01 -31.00
C ASP A 96 14.79 -24.78 -31.08
N ALA A 97 14.04 -24.50 -30.01
CA ALA A 97 13.17 -23.33 -29.87
C ALA A 97 12.98 -22.99 -28.39
N ILE A 98 12.64 -21.75 -28.10
CA ILE A 98 12.32 -21.27 -26.76
C ILE A 98 10.87 -20.78 -26.72
N VAL A 99 10.16 -21.07 -25.61
CA VAL A 99 8.90 -20.43 -25.25
C VAL A 99 9.14 -19.54 -24.05
N ASN A 100 9.00 -18.24 -24.27
CA ASN A 100 9.02 -17.22 -23.21
C ASN A 100 7.69 -17.27 -22.47
N CYS A 101 7.71 -17.79 -21.23
CA CYS A 101 6.57 -17.92 -20.33
C CYS A 101 6.65 -16.92 -19.15
N GLY A 102 7.28 -15.77 -19.34
CA GLY A 102 7.28 -14.69 -18.36
C GLY A 102 5.86 -14.16 -18.09
N ASP A 103 5.66 -13.49 -16.96
CA ASP A 103 4.38 -12.89 -16.63
C ASP A 103 3.94 -11.92 -17.75
N ALA A 104 2.61 -11.76 -17.94
CA ALA A 104 2.04 -11.01 -19.06
C ALA A 104 2.11 -9.50 -18.83
N GLY A 105 3.31 -8.91 -18.91
CA GLY A 105 3.53 -7.48 -18.68
C GLY A 105 4.94 -7.03 -19.04
N GLN A 106 5.18 -5.72 -18.98
CA GLN A 106 6.50 -5.10 -19.28
C GLN A 106 7.64 -5.72 -18.47
N GLU A 107 7.40 -6.02 -17.19
CA GLU A 107 8.42 -6.56 -16.29
C GLU A 107 8.78 -7.99 -16.63
N GLY A 108 7.77 -8.86 -16.84
CA GLY A 108 7.99 -10.26 -17.23
C GLY A 108 8.70 -10.37 -18.58
N GLU A 109 8.36 -9.48 -19.53
CA GLU A 109 9.06 -9.41 -20.81
C GLU A 109 10.52 -8.99 -20.65
N LEU A 110 10.80 -7.97 -19.82
CA LEU A 110 12.15 -7.49 -19.56
C LEU A 110 13.02 -8.56 -18.89
N ILE A 111 12.49 -9.21 -17.83
CA ILE A 111 13.19 -10.26 -17.08
C ILE A 111 13.64 -11.37 -18.02
N GLN A 112 12.71 -11.92 -18.80
CA GLN A 112 13.01 -13.07 -19.65
C GLN A 112 13.93 -12.72 -20.81
N ARG A 113 13.75 -11.58 -21.45
CA ARG A 113 14.64 -11.14 -22.55
C ARG A 113 16.06 -10.90 -22.09
N TRP A 114 16.25 -10.30 -20.92
CA TRP A 114 17.59 -10.12 -20.38
C TRP A 114 18.29 -11.45 -20.09
N VAL A 115 17.55 -12.43 -19.56
CA VAL A 115 18.09 -13.76 -19.29
C VAL A 115 18.44 -14.49 -20.60
N MET A 116 17.55 -14.48 -21.59
CA MET A 116 17.80 -15.09 -22.91
C MET A 116 18.98 -14.41 -23.63
N GLN A 117 19.07 -13.07 -23.59
CA GLN A 117 20.20 -12.33 -24.14
C GLN A 117 21.52 -12.68 -23.44
N LYS A 118 21.51 -12.77 -22.11
CA LYS A 118 22.69 -13.10 -21.31
C LYS A 118 23.15 -14.55 -21.52
N ALA A 119 22.20 -15.48 -21.71
CA ALA A 119 22.44 -16.88 -22.02
C ALA A 119 22.90 -17.11 -23.48
N GLY A 120 22.87 -16.08 -24.33
CA GLY A 120 23.26 -16.18 -25.72
C GLY A 120 22.32 -17.04 -26.58
N ALA A 121 21.02 -17.04 -26.28
CA ALA A 121 20.00 -17.75 -27.03
C ALA A 121 19.97 -17.31 -28.50
N ARG A 122 19.98 -18.29 -29.44
CA ARG A 122 20.03 -18.05 -30.90
C ARG A 122 18.89 -18.67 -31.67
N CYS A 123 18.12 -19.55 -31.02
CA CYS A 123 17.01 -20.26 -31.64
C CYS A 123 15.75 -19.38 -31.70
N PRO A 124 14.73 -19.76 -32.50
CA PRO A 124 13.45 -19.04 -32.54
C PRO A 124 12.78 -18.99 -31.17
N VAL A 125 12.18 -17.83 -30.85
CA VAL A 125 11.48 -17.61 -29.58
C VAL A 125 10.02 -17.30 -29.85
N LYS A 126 9.13 -18.01 -29.17
CA LYS A 126 7.69 -17.74 -29.13
C LYS A 126 7.29 -17.24 -27.73
N ARG A 127 6.19 -16.54 -27.64
CA ARG A 127 5.65 -15.96 -26.42
C ARG A 127 4.36 -16.64 -26.01
N LEU A 128 4.33 -17.16 -24.78
CA LEU A 128 3.11 -17.56 -24.09
C LEU A 128 2.54 -16.35 -23.37
N TRP A 129 1.36 -15.88 -23.76
CA TRP A 129 0.69 -14.73 -23.15
C TRP A 129 -0.59 -15.16 -22.45
N ILE A 130 -0.52 -15.30 -21.12
CA ILE A 130 -1.64 -15.74 -20.29
C ILE A 130 -1.66 -14.91 -19.00
N SER A 131 -2.86 -14.57 -18.52
CA SER A 131 -3.11 -13.86 -17.25
C SER A 131 -3.71 -14.78 -16.17
N SER A 132 -3.82 -16.07 -16.46
CA SER A 132 -4.33 -17.11 -15.55
C SER A 132 -3.47 -18.36 -15.68
N LEU A 133 -3.29 -19.10 -14.59
CA LEU A 133 -2.55 -20.35 -14.51
C LEU A 133 -3.48 -21.57 -14.41
N THR A 134 -4.73 -21.46 -14.87
CA THR A 134 -5.61 -22.62 -15.00
C THR A 134 -5.13 -23.52 -16.13
N GLU A 135 -5.38 -24.83 -16.02
CA GLU A 135 -4.97 -25.79 -17.07
C GLU A 135 -5.51 -25.37 -18.44
N ASP A 136 -6.78 -24.93 -18.50
CA ASP A 136 -7.41 -24.49 -19.75
C ASP A 136 -6.71 -23.27 -20.34
N ALA A 137 -6.39 -22.26 -19.52
CA ALA A 137 -5.68 -21.05 -19.95
C ALA A 137 -4.26 -21.39 -20.47
N ILE A 138 -3.54 -22.29 -19.78
CA ILE A 138 -2.21 -22.73 -20.22
C ILE A 138 -2.33 -23.49 -21.55
N ARG A 139 -3.26 -24.46 -21.70
CA ARG A 139 -3.48 -25.21 -22.95
C ARG A 139 -3.83 -24.30 -24.11
N GLU A 140 -4.77 -23.39 -23.90
CA GLU A 140 -5.17 -22.42 -24.91
C GLU A 140 -3.98 -21.51 -25.29
N GLY A 141 -3.22 -21.04 -24.32
CA GLY A 141 -2.03 -20.22 -24.55
C GLY A 141 -0.96 -20.93 -25.37
N PHE A 142 -0.69 -22.23 -25.10
CA PHE A 142 0.24 -23.02 -25.91
C PHE A 142 -0.26 -23.27 -27.33
N ASN A 143 -1.57 -23.38 -27.55
CA ASN A 143 -2.16 -23.46 -28.89
C ASN A 143 -2.07 -22.15 -29.66
N ASN A 144 -1.91 -21.02 -28.97
CA ASN A 144 -1.92 -19.66 -29.53
C ASN A 144 -0.58 -18.92 -29.29
N LEU A 145 0.55 -19.63 -29.26
CA LEU A 145 1.86 -19.02 -29.11
C LEU A 145 2.15 -18.02 -30.22
N LYS A 146 2.57 -16.82 -29.85
CA LYS A 146 2.88 -15.73 -30.78
C LYS A 146 4.39 -15.55 -30.97
N PRO A 147 4.83 -14.99 -32.12
CA PRO A 147 6.21 -14.57 -32.29
C PRO A 147 6.61 -13.54 -31.24
N GLN A 148 7.81 -13.66 -30.67
CA GLN A 148 8.30 -12.72 -29.65
C GLN A 148 8.40 -11.29 -30.17
N GLN A 149 8.57 -11.07 -31.47
CA GLN A 149 8.66 -9.78 -32.12
C GLN A 149 7.40 -8.92 -31.93
N GLU A 150 6.23 -9.54 -31.77
CA GLU A 150 4.99 -8.81 -31.48
C GLU A 150 5.02 -8.05 -30.13
N TYR A 151 5.95 -8.43 -29.26
CA TYR A 151 6.13 -7.82 -27.92
C TYR A 151 7.37 -6.93 -27.83
N GLU A 152 7.95 -6.51 -28.98
CA GLU A 152 9.14 -5.68 -28.99
C GLU A 152 8.91 -4.30 -28.36
N SER A 153 7.79 -3.66 -28.66
CA SER A 153 7.44 -2.36 -28.07
C SER A 153 7.23 -2.44 -26.55
N LEU A 154 6.66 -3.53 -26.08
CA LEU A 154 6.48 -3.81 -24.64
C LEU A 154 7.85 -3.97 -23.93
N TYR A 155 8.77 -4.71 -24.55
CA TYR A 155 10.16 -4.83 -24.07
C TYR A 155 10.88 -3.48 -24.05
N LEU A 156 10.78 -2.71 -25.12
CA LEU A 156 11.40 -1.39 -25.23
C LEU A 156 10.85 -0.41 -24.18
N ALA A 157 9.56 -0.47 -23.86
CA ALA A 157 8.97 0.31 -22.77
C ALA A 157 9.57 -0.08 -21.41
N GLY A 158 9.66 -1.37 -21.10
CA GLY A 158 10.29 -1.89 -19.88
C GLY A 158 11.77 -1.53 -19.77
N LEU A 159 12.53 -1.69 -20.85
CA LEU A 159 13.94 -1.33 -20.94
C LEU A 159 14.16 0.18 -20.76
N SER A 160 13.34 1.00 -21.41
CA SER A 160 13.42 2.47 -21.31
C SER A 160 13.16 2.94 -19.88
N ARG A 161 12.20 2.33 -19.18
CA ARG A 161 11.96 2.56 -17.76
C ARG A 161 13.19 2.25 -16.92
N ALA A 162 13.78 1.06 -17.10
CA ALA A 162 14.96 0.63 -16.34
C ALA A 162 16.16 1.56 -16.58
N ILE A 163 16.41 1.96 -17.83
CA ILE A 163 17.47 2.91 -18.19
C ILE A 163 17.20 4.28 -17.56
N GLY A 164 15.98 4.78 -17.60
CA GLY A 164 15.59 6.04 -16.99
C GLY A 164 15.80 6.07 -15.50
N ASP A 165 15.31 5.06 -14.79
CA ASP A 165 15.48 4.95 -13.34
C ASP A 165 16.98 4.81 -12.97
N TRP A 166 17.80 4.17 -13.79
CA TRP A 166 19.27 4.12 -13.63
C TRP A 166 19.89 5.50 -13.84
N LEU A 167 19.61 6.18 -14.97
CA LEU A 167 20.16 7.50 -15.28
C LEU A 167 19.85 8.52 -14.19
N LEU A 168 18.59 8.62 -13.81
CA LEU A 168 18.14 9.56 -12.78
C LEU A 168 18.71 9.17 -11.41
N GLY A 169 18.52 7.92 -11.02
CA GLY A 169 18.90 7.44 -9.69
C GLY A 169 20.40 7.53 -9.44
N MET A 170 21.22 7.08 -10.37
CA MET A 170 22.68 7.08 -10.20
C MET A 170 23.26 8.50 -10.25
N ASN A 171 22.84 9.32 -11.20
CA ASN A 171 23.37 10.67 -11.34
C ASN A 171 22.91 11.59 -10.21
N ALA A 172 21.59 11.67 -9.95
CA ALA A 172 21.06 12.55 -8.92
C ALA A 172 21.53 12.13 -7.52
N THR A 173 21.53 10.83 -7.20
CA THR A 173 21.99 10.35 -5.89
C THR A 173 23.45 10.73 -5.63
N ARG A 174 24.35 10.51 -6.57
CA ARG A 174 25.76 10.87 -6.41
C ARG A 174 25.94 12.38 -6.32
N LEU A 175 25.28 13.13 -7.20
CA LEU A 175 25.34 14.59 -7.25
C LEU A 175 24.93 15.22 -5.91
N TYR A 176 23.72 14.92 -5.44
CA TYR A 176 23.21 15.48 -4.18
C TYR A 176 24.02 15.01 -2.98
N THR A 177 24.47 13.74 -2.96
CA THR A 177 25.35 13.23 -1.91
C THR A 177 26.67 13.98 -1.84
N LEU A 178 27.34 14.21 -2.98
CA LEU A 178 28.63 14.89 -3.01
C LEU A 178 28.52 16.39 -2.72
N LYS A 179 27.45 17.01 -3.21
CA LYS A 179 27.24 18.46 -3.06
C LYS A 179 26.75 18.84 -1.67
N TYR A 180 25.80 18.11 -1.11
CA TYR A 180 25.07 18.48 0.11
C TYR A 180 25.24 17.48 1.27
N GLY A 181 25.70 16.26 1.01
CA GLY A 181 25.85 15.22 2.03
C GLY A 181 27.01 15.47 2.97
N GLN A 182 26.93 14.89 4.18
CA GLN A 182 27.96 14.90 5.21
C GLN A 182 28.24 13.46 5.69
N ASN A 183 29.43 13.24 6.26
CA ASN A 183 29.80 12.01 6.95
C ASN A 183 29.43 10.70 6.25
N LYS A 184 29.61 10.65 4.92
CA LYS A 184 29.32 9.49 4.06
C LYS A 184 27.80 9.10 4.02
N GLN A 185 26.90 9.97 4.48
CA GLN A 185 25.46 9.74 4.30
C GLN A 185 25.08 9.86 2.82
N VAL A 186 24.46 8.82 2.29
CA VAL A 186 23.97 8.82 0.91
C VAL A 186 22.60 9.49 0.85
N LEU A 187 22.51 10.56 0.04
CA LEU A 187 21.26 11.25 -0.24
C LEU A 187 20.65 10.64 -1.51
N SER A 188 19.84 9.59 -1.32
CA SER A 188 19.23 8.91 -2.46
C SER A 188 18.06 9.72 -3.03
N ILE A 189 18.12 9.93 -4.35
CA ILE A 189 17.10 10.59 -5.15
C ILE A 189 16.52 9.57 -6.13
N GLY A 190 15.23 9.60 -6.34
CA GLY A 190 14.57 8.68 -7.28
C GLY A 190 13.18 9.16 -7.67
N ARG A 191 12.76 8.79 -8.86
CA ARG A 191 11.49 9.20 -9.49
C ARG A 191 10.24 8.94 -8.64
N VAL A 192 10.24 7.89 -7.83
CA VAL A 192 9.12 7.54 -6.96
C VAL A 192 9.43 7.87 -5.49
N GLN A 193 10.67 7.62 -5.05
CA GLN A 193 11.09 7.82 -3.67
C GLN A 193 10.99 9.30 -3.26
N THR A 194 11.48 10.20 -4.09
CA THR A 194 11.51 11.64 -3.79
C THR A 194 10.11 12.26 -3.71
N PRO A 195 9.18 12.04 -4.66
CA PRO A 195 7.80 12.51 -4.51
C PRO A 195 7.09 11.88 -3.30
N THR A 196 7.37 10.62 -2.97
CA THR A 196 6.79 9.99 -1.77
C THR A 196 7.25 10.68 -0.49
N LEU A 197 8.52 11.07 -0.40
CA LEU A 197 9.02 11.90 0.70
C LEU A 197 8.37 13.28 0.70
N ALA A 198 8.26 13.92 -0.47
CA ALA A 198 7.63 15.24 -0.62
C ALA A 198 6.18 15.25 -0.15
N LEU A 199 5.39 14.19 -0.38
CA LEU A 199 4.03 14.07 0.16
C LEU A 199 4.02 14.17 1.70
N ILE A 200 4.96 13.50 2.38
CA ILE A 200 5.05 13.53 3.85
C ILE A 200 5.49 14.91 4.33
N VAL A 201 6.52 15.49 3.72
CA VAL A 201 7.05 16.81 4.06
C VAL A 201 5.98 17.90 3.86
N ASN A 202 5.30 17.91 2.72
CA ASN A 202 4.26 18.88 2.43
C ASN A 202 3.08 18.76 3.40
N ARG A 203 2.68 17.52 3.76
CA ARG A 203 1.64 17.29 4.76
C ARG A 203 2.05 17.79 6.14
N GLN A 204 3.30 17.64 6.52
CA GLN A 204 3.81 18.14 7.79
C GLN A 204 3.78 19.66 7.83
N ARG A 205 4.20 20.34 6.74
CA ARG A 205 4.12 21.80 6.61
C ARG A 205 2.67 22.29 6.63
N GLU A 206 1.79 21.63 5.89
CA GLU A 206 0.36 21.92 5.90
C GLU A 206 -0.25 21.87 7.31
N ILE A 207 0.23 20.96 8.16
CA ILE A 207 -0.17 20.86 9.57
C ILE A 207 0.45 21.97 10.42
N GLU A 208 1.75 22.24 10.22
CA GLU A 208 2.51 23.27 10.98
C GLU A 208 2.01 24.69 10.67
N ASP A 209 1.68 24.97 9.41
CA ASP A 209 1.19 26.27 8.93
C ASP A 209 -0.33 26.43 9.10
N PHE A 210 -1.01 25.39 9.61
CA PHE A 210 -2.46 25.42 9.72
C PHE A 210 -2.93 26.43 10.78
N VAL A 211 -3.76 27.36 10.36
CA VAL A 211 -4.42 28.33 11.25
C VAL A 211 -5.86 27.88 11.48
N PRO A 212 -6.21 27.46 12.70
CA PRO A 212 -7.59 27.08 13.02
C PRO A 212 -8.54 28.27 12.84
N LYS A 213 -9.65 28.03 12.15
CA LYS A 213 -10.76 29.00 12.02
C LYS A 213 -11.90 28.57 12.91
N GLN A 214 -12.44 29.55 13.66
CA GLN A 214 -13.57 29.38 14.51
C GLN A 214 -14.87 29.65 13.74
N SER A 215 -15.88 28.86 13.99
CA SER A 215 -17.23 29.03 13.46
C SER A 215 -18.25 28.53 14.49
N TRP A 216 -19.49 28.88 14.32
CA TRP A 216 -20.60 28.44 15.18
C TRP A 216 -21.65 27.75 14.33
N VAL A 217 -22.00 26.52 14.74
CA VAL A 217 -23.00 25.68 14.06
C VAL A 217 -24.30 25.70 14.83
N LEU A 218 -25.37 26.08 14.15
CA LEU A 218 -26.71 26.05 14.70
C LEU A 218 -27.32 24.66 14.58
N SER A 219 -27.86 24.16 15.69
CA SER A 219 -28.62 22.92 15.73
C SER A 219 -29.85 23.09 16.63
N THR A 220 -30.79 22.19 16.53
CA THR A 220 -31.95 22.14 17.40
C THR A 220 -32.32 20.73 17.77
N ILE A 221 -32.92 20.54 18.94
CA ILE A 221 -33.48 19.27 19.36
C ILE A 221 -35.00 19.34 19.25
N TYR A 222 -35.57 18.40 18.49
CA TYR A 222 -37.01 18.23 18.34
C TYR A 222 -37.35 16.75 18.52
N ARG A 223 -38.24 16.42 19.46
CA ARG A 223 -38.60 15.05 19.82
C ARG A 223 -37.35 14.16 20.05
N ASP A 224 -36.44 14.60 20.91
CA ASP A 224 -35.17 13.95 21.26
C ASP A 224 -34.24 13.67 20.07
N THR A 225 -34.53 14.30 18.92
CA THR A 225 -33.72 14.16 17.72
C THR A 225 -33.00 15.46 17.41
N LYS A 226 -31.70 15.39 17.19
CA LYS A 226 -30.87 16.52 16.78
C LYS A 226 -31.05 16.81 15.29
N PHE A 227 -31.43 18.05 14.97
CA PHE A 227 -31.46 18.62 13.63
C PHE A 227 -30.35 19.65 13.50
N THR A 228 -29.64 19.67 12.40
CA THR A 228 -28.59 20.65 12.09
C THR A 228 -29.13 21.66 11.07
N ALA A 229 -28.90 22.95 11.32
CA ALA A 229 -29.29 23.99 10.38
C ALA A 229 -28.47 23.88 9.08
N ILE A 230 -29.16 24.06 7.95
CA ILE A 230 -28.58 23.97 6.61
C ILE A 230 -28.86 25.25 5.82
N ALA A 231 -27.94 25.61 4.95
CA ALA A 231 -28.10 26.65 3.94
C ALA A 231 -27.86 26.07 2.55
N ARG A 232 -28.39 26.69 1.54
CA ARG A 232 -28.15 26.34 0.15
C ARG A 232 -26.67 26.58 -0.19
N ASP A 233 -26.03 25.69 -0.89
CA ASP A 233 -24.64 25.80 -1.31
C ASP A 233 -24.57 26.20 -2.78
N GLU A 234 -24.66 27.50 -3.02
CA GLU A 234 -24.69 28.07 -4.37
C GLU A 234 -23.40 27.84 -5.13
N ASP A 235 -22.24 27.80 -4.45
CA ASP A 235 -20.94 27.54 -5.05
C ASP A 235 -20.87 26.09 -5.56
N ALA A 236 -21.28 25.13 -4.75
CA ALA A 236 -21.32 23.71 -5.14
C ALA A 236 -22.36 23.45 -6.24
N GLU A 237 -23.50 24.20 -6.24
CA GLU A 237 -24.47 24.11 -7.34
C GLU A 237 -23.92 24.68 -8.66
N ALA A 238 -23.14 25.76 -8.59
CA ALA A 238 -22.48 26.36 -9.75
C ALA A 238 -21.39 25.42 -10.33
N GLU A 239 -20.61 24.75 -9.45
CA GLU A 239 -19.62 23.75 -9.86
C GLU A 239 -20.32 22.53 -10.53
N GLU A 240 -21.40 22.00 -9.95
CA GLU A 240 -22.15 20.91 -10.56
C GLU A 240 -22.71 21.30 -11.93
N ALA A 241 -23.23 22.53 -12.06
CA ALA A 241 -23.74 23.03 -13.32
C ALA A 241 -22.65 23.12 -14.39
N ALA A 242 -21.43 23.55 -14.01
CA ALA A 242 -20.26 23.59 -14.90
C ALA A 242 -19.83 22.18 -15.34
N GLU A 243 -19.80 21.20 -14.41
CA GLU A 243 -19.51 19.80 -14.74
C GLU A 243 -20.55 19.21 -15.70
N ILE A 244 -21.84 19.49 -15.48
CA ILE A 244 -22.93 19.04 -16.36
C ILE A 244 -22.77 19.65 -17.76
N ALA A 245 -22.41 20.93 -17.85
CA ALA A 245 -22.17 21.61 -19.11
C ALA A 245 -20.98 21.00 -19.87
N LYS A 246 -19.85 20.71 -19.17
CA LYS A 246 -18.69 20.04 -19.72
C LYS A 246 -19.02 18.62 -20.20
N ALA A 247 -19.73 17.84 -19.40
CA ALA A 247 -20.15 16.48 -19.77
C ALA A 247 -21.04 16.49 -21.01
N LYS A 248 -21.97 17.47 -21.11
CA LYS A 248 -22.83 17.65 -22.28
C LYS A 248 -22.02 18.02 -23.54
N ALA A 249 -21.01 18.86 -23.41
CA ALA A 249 -20.10 19.20 -24.53
C ALA A 249 -19.32 17.97 -25.01
N GLU A 250 -19.02 17.02 -24.11
CA GLU A 250 -18.37 15.74 -24.42
C GLU A 250 -19.34 14.63 -24.89
N GLY A 251 -20.63 14.97 -25.11
CA GLY A 251 -21.65 14.00 -25.53
C GLY A 251 -22.11 13.03 -24.43
N LYS A 252 -21.79 13.31 -23.17
CA LYS A 252 -22.20 12.51 -22.02
C LYS A 252 -23.46 13.10 -21.37
N THR A 253 -24.35 12.24 -20.89
CA THR A 253 -25.54 12.68 -20.15
C THR A 253 -25.27 12.62 -18.65
N MET A 254 -25.23 13.77 -18.00
CA MET A 254 -25.17 13.91 -16.54
C MET A 254 -26.45 14.60 -16.06
N LYS A 255 -27.09 14.04 -15.03
CA LYS A 255 -28.31 14.63 -14.41
C LYS A 255 -27.93 15.40 -13.17
N SER A 256 -28.54 16.57 -12.97
CA SER A 256 -28.44 17.29 -11.70
C SER A 256 -29.01 16.45 -10.56
N LYS A 257 -28.36 16.52 -9.40
CA LYS A 257 -28.78 15.87 -8.16
C LYS A 257 -29.82 16.66 -7.38
N GLY A 258 -30.18 17.88 -7.87
CA GLY A 258 -31.06 18.81 -7.19
C GLY A 258 -30.30 19.75 -6.25
N PRO A 259 -31.02 20.53 -5.41
CA PRO A 259 -30.40 21.52 -4.52
C PRO A 259 -29.33 20.90 -3.62
N ILE A 260 -28.16 21.54 -3.55
CA ILE A 260 -27.04 21.14 -2.69
C ILE A 260 -27.09 22.00 -1.42
N PHE A 261 -26.96 21.36 -0.26
CA PHE A 261 -27.02 22.02 1.04
C PHE A 261 -25.74 21.79 1.82
N ARG A 262 -25.26 22.87 2.47
CA ARG A 262 -24.15 22.82 3.44
C ARG A 262 -24.69 23.10 4.85
N THR A 263 -23.93 22.74 5.88
CA THR A 263 -24.22 23.18 7.26
C THR A 263 -24.20 24.70 7.34
N LEU A 264 -25.20 25.28 7.99
CA LEU A 264 -25.21 26.72 8.26
C LEU A 264 -24.20 26.99 9.38
N GLU A 265 -23.16 27.76 9.04
CA GLU A 265 -22.11 28.17 9.97
C GLU A 265 -22.04 29.69 10.02
N PHE A 266 -21.84 30.23 11.22
CA PHE A 266 -21.66 31.67 11.46
C PHE A 266 -20.20 31.94 11.77
N GLU A 267 -19.66 33.03 11.24
CA GLU A 267 -18.28 33.44 11.54
C GLU A 267 -18.20 34.17 12.88
N LYS A 268 -19.33 34.74 13.37
CA LYS A 268 -19.41 35.44 14.64
C LYS A 268 -20.50 34.84 15.53
N GLU A 269 -20.15 34.62 16.80
CA GLU A 269 -21.09 34.11 17.81
C GLU A 269 -22.36 34.95 17.92
N ALA A 270 -22.21 36.30 17.85
CA ALA A 270 -23.33 37.24 17.97
C ALA A 270 -24.40 37.03 16.89
N GLU A 271 -24.02 36.70 15.67
CA GLU A 271 -24.95 36.43 14.56
C GLU A 271 -25.73 35.13 14.79
N GLY A 272 -25.02 34.09 15.24
CA GLY A 272 -25.65 32.83 15.61
C GLY A 272 -26.59 32.95 16.78
N THR A 273 -26.18 33.69 17.84
CA THR A 273 -26.98 33.93 19.01
C THR A 273 -28.23 34.74 18.67
N ALA A 274 -28.11 35.80 17.86
CA ALA A 274 -29.24 36.56 17.37
C ALA A 274 -30.24 35.68 16.58
N THR A 275 -29.74 34.72 15.81
CA THR A 275 -30.60 33.78 15.09
C THR A 275 -31.29 32.81 16.06
N VAL A 276 -30.60 32.29 17.08
CA VAL A 276 -31.19 31.46 18.14
C VAL A 276 -32.33 32.21 18.85
N GLU A 277 -32.11 33.47 19.24
CA GLU A 277 -33.13 34.31 19.90
C GLU A 277 -34.38 34.53 19.03
N ARG A 278 -34.21 34.66 17.72
CA ARG A 278 -35.35 34.85 16.79
C ARG A 278 -36.19 33.58 16.60
N ILE A 279 -35.62 32.40 16.79
CA ILE A 279 -36.27 31.10 16.49
C ILE A 279 -36.74 30.35 17.73
N LYS A 280 -36.21 30.64 18.92
CA LYS A 280 -36.39 29.81 20.12
C LYS A 280 -37.86 29.64 20.55
N ASP A 281 -38.68 30.67 20.35
CA ASP A 281 -40.08 30.70 20.75
C ASP A 281 -41.04 30.28 19.61
N ASN A 282 -40.52 30.08 18.40
CA ASN A 282 -41.31 29.68 17.25
C ASN A 282 -41.30 28.13 17.11
N PRO A 283 -42.40 27.50 16.71
CA PRO A 283 -42.40 26.03 16.55
C PRO A 283 -41.62 25.61 15.32
N LEU A 284 -40.95 24.45 15.43
CA LEU A 284 -40.39 23.76 14.28
C LEU A 284 -41.51 23.01 13.56
N THR A 285 -41.60 23.21 12.26
CA THR A 285 -42.56 22.54 11.39
C THR A 285 -41.84 21.59 10.43
N ILE A 286 -42.20 20.33 10.39
CA ILE A 286 -41.64 19.36 9.45
C ILE A 286 -42.21 19.61 8.05
N THR A 287 -41.36 20.03 7.13
CA THR A 287 -41.72 20.36 5.75
C THR A 287 -41.57 19.22 4.80
N GLU A 288 -40.57 18.32 5.05
CA GLU A 288 -40.31 17.17 4.19
C GLU A 288 -39.89 15.94 5.00
N VAL A 289 -40.41 14.76 4.61
CA VAL A 289 -39.95 13.47 5.08
C VAL A 289 -39.73 12.60 3.87
N GLY A 290 -38.44 12.39 3.53
CA GLY A 290 -38.02 11.56 2.41
C GLY A 290 -37.49 10.21 2.87
N LYS A 291 -37.90 9.13 2.22
CA LYS A 291 -37.34 7.80 2.43
C LYS A 291 -36.71 7.30 1.15
N LYS A 292 -35.46 6.86 1.25
CA LYS A 292 -34.71 6.34 0.10
C LYS A 292 -34.11 4.98 0.44
N LYS A 293 -34.46 3.98 -0.35
CA LYS A 293 -33.83 2.66 -0.29
C LYS A 293 -32.49 2.69 -1.01
N GLY A 294 -31.48 2.10 -0.41
CA GLY A 294 -30.16 1.99 -0.97
C GLY A 294 -29.61 0.56 -0.82
N THR A 295 -28.58 0.26 -1.59
CA THR A 295 -27.82 -0.98 -1.51
C THR A 295 -26.33 -0.68 -1.36
N GLU A 296 -25.63 -1.52 -0.60
CA GLU A 296 -24.20 -1.48 -0.43
C GLU A 296 -23.62 -2.82 -0.87
N THR A 297 -22.79 -2.78 -1.90
CA THR A 297 -22.16 -3.98 -2.46
C THR A 297 -21.06 -4.50 -1.54
N PRO A 298 -20.73 -5.81 -1.61
CA PRO A 298 -19.58 -6.36 -0.91
C PRO A 298 -18.30 -5.57 -1.19
N PRO A 299 -17.36 -5.50 -0.23
CA PRO A 299 -16.04 -4.95 -0.48
C PRO A 299 -15.38 -5.70 -1.63
N ARG A 300 -14.48 -5.02 -2.34
CA ARG A 300 -13.69 -5.66 -3.40
C ARG A 300 -12.74 -6.68 -2.80
N LEU A 301 -12.34 -7.64 -3.61
CA LEU A 301 -11.21 -8.50 -3.29
C LEU A 301 -9.94 -7.67 -3.14
N TYR A 302 -8.90 -8.26 -2.56
CA TYR A 302 -7.66 -7.54 -2.32
C TYR A 302 -6.70 -7.63 -3.50
N ASP A 303 -6.15 -6.48 -3.88
CA ASP A 303 -4.82 -6.35 -4.44
C ASP A 303 -3.80 -6.18 -3.30
N LEU A 304 -2.51 -6.10 -3.63
CA LEU A 304 -1.48 -5.96 -2.60
C LEU A 304 -1.65 -4.66 -1.80
N THR A 305 -1.92 -3.54 -2.46
CA THR A 305 -2.02 -2.23 -1.80
C THR A 305 -3.20 -2.18 -0.84
N SER A 306 -4.37 -2.61 -1.25
CA SER A 306 -5.56 -2.63 -0.41
C SER A 306 -5.41 -3.58 0.78
N LEU A 307 -4.74 -4.72 0.61
CA LEU A 307 -4.42 -5.62 1.71
C LEU A 307 -3.45 -4.98 2.72
N GLN A 308 -2.38 -4.32 2.23
CA GLN A 308 -1.45 -3.58 3.09
C GLN A 308 -2.14 -2.47 3.88
N VAL A 309 -3.03 -1.72 3.23
CA VAL A 309 -3.84 -0.67 3.87
C VAL A 309 -4.72 -1.24 4.97
N GLU A 310 -5.41 -2.34 4.71
CA GLU A 310 -6.31 -2.96 5.69
C GLU A 310 -5.55 -3.57 6.88
N CYS A 311 -4.43 -4.25 6.62
CA CYS A 311 -3.55 -4.78 7.66
C CYS A 311 -2.95 -3.67 8.54
N ASN A 312 -2.57 -2.54 7.95
CA ASN A 312 -2.06 -1.40 8.72
C ASN A 312 -3.14 -0.77 9.60
N LYS A 313 -4.37 -0.61 9.08
CA LYS A 313 -5.50 -0.08 9.86
C LYS A 313 -5.88 -0.98 11.01
N LYS A 314 -6.05 -2.29 10.78
CA LYS A 314 -6.58 -3.23 11.78
C LYS A 314 -5.51 -3.73 12.75
N PHE A 315 -4.32 -4.04 12.26
CA PHE A 315 -3.28 -4.72 13.03
C PHE A 315 -2.03 -3.87 13.25
N SER A 316 -1.95 -2.68 12.64
CA SER A 316 -0.75 -1.82 12.66
C SER A 316 0.47 -2.49 12.01
N TYR A 317 0.25 -3.44 11.09
CA TYR A 317 1.35 -4.04 10.32
C TYR A 317 1.89 -3.05 9.30
N SER A 318 3.20 -3.01 9.13
CA SER A 318 3.81 -2.23 8.05
C SER A 318 3.52 -2.84 6.68
N ALA A 319 3.67 -2.04 5.63
CA ALA A 319 3.52 -2.50 4.26
C ALA A 319 4.49 -3.65 3.93
N ASP A 320 5.74 -3.56 4.38
CA ASP A 320 6.76 -4.60 4.20
C ASP A 320 6.42 -5.88 4.99
N MET A 321 5.95 -5.73 6.24
CA MET A 321 5.52 -6.86 7.04
C MET A 321 4.34 -7.59 6.39
N THR A 322 3.34 -6.85 5.93
CA THR A 322 2.18 -7.43 5.23
C THR A 322 2.62 -8.17 3.97
N LEU A 323 3.52 -7.59 3.18
CA LEU A 323 4.07 -8.24 1.99
C LEU A 323 4.78 -9.55 2.33
N LYS A 324 5.59 -9.57 3.39
CA LYS A 324 6.27 -10.81 3.84
C LYS A 324 5.30 -11.88 4.31
N LEU A 325 4.24 -11.50 5.03
CA LEU A 325 3.22 -12.44 5.51
C LEU A 325 2.41 -13.05 4.37
N ILE A 326 1.93 -12.21 3.44
CA ILE A 326 1.16 -12.73 2.29
C ILE A 326 2.04 -13.53 1.32
N GLN A 327 3.31 -13.16 1.17
CA GLN A 327 4.29 -13.93 0.41
C GLN A 327 4.50 -15.32 1.02
N SER A 328 4.61 -15.42 2.36
CA SER A 328 4.70 -16.69 3.07
C SER A 328 3.45 -17.55 2.87
N LEU A 329 2.26 -16.97 2.92
CA LEU A 329 1.00 -17.68 2.65
C LEU A 329 0.94 -18.22 1.22
N TYR A 330 1.41 -17.45 0.25
CA TYR A 330 1.54 -17.89 -1.14
C TYR A 330 2.52 -19.05 -1.30
N GLU A 331 3.71 -18.97 -0.70
CA GLU A 331 4.73 -20.02 -0.75
C GLU A 331 4.25 -21.32 -0.11
N LYS A 332 3.45 -21.21 0.96
CA LYS A 332 2.73 -22.33 1.58
C LYS A 332 1.50 -22.81 0.78
N LYS A 333 1.21 -22.19 -0.36
CA LYS A 333 0.08 -22.50 -1.25
C LYS A 333 -1.31 -22.26 -0.63
N PHE A 334 -1.45 -21.37 0.35
CA PHE A 334 -2.74 -21.06 0.97
C PHE A 334 -3.46 -19.91 0.30
N THR A 335 -2.71 -19.02 -0.37
CA THR A 335 -3.27 -17.90 -1.16
C THR A 335 -2.66 -17.88 -2.55
N THR A 336 -3.32 -17.18 -3.48
CA THR A 336 -2.78 -16.90 -4.81
C THR A 336 -1.65 -15.86 -4.77
N TYR A 337 -1.02 -15.59 -5.91
CA TYR A 337 0.14 -14.69 -5.99
C TYR A 337 -0.17 -13.30 -5.43
N PRO A 338 0.67 -12.75 -4.53
CA PRO A 338 0.31 -11.56 -3.77
C PRO A 338 0.67 -10.23 -4.42
N ARG A 339 1.57 -10.18 -5.40
CA ARG A 339 2.06 -8.91 -5.98
C ARG A 339 1.21 -8.50 -7.17
N VAL A 340 -0.08 -8.29 -6.92
CA VAL A 340 -1.08 -7.99 -7.91
C VAL A 340 -1.61 -6.56 -7.74
N ASP A 341 -2.06 -5.96 -8.84
CA ASP A 341 -2.57 -4.59 -8.94
C ASP A 341 -4.07 -4.52 -9.25
N THR A 342 -4.73 -5.66 -9.34
CA THR A 342 -6.17 -5.76 -9.62
C THR A 342 -6.94 -6.39 -8.46
N THR A 343 -8.18 -5.94 -8.30
CA THR A 343 -9.16 -6.49 -7.34
C THR A 343 -10.18 -7.41 -8.02
N TYR A 344 -9.94 -7.77 -9.28
CA TYR A 344 -10.83 -8.59 -10.10
C TYR A 344 -10.30 -10.00 -10.30
N LEU A 345 -11.22 -10.92 -10.55
CA LEU A 345 -10.95 -12.29 -11.00
C LEU A 345 -11.25 -12.41 -12.49
N SER A 346 -10.47 -13.23 -13.19
CA SER A 346 -10.81 -13.65 -14.55
C SER A 346 -11.97 -14.64 -14.53
N ASP A 347 -12.72 -14.72 -15.63
CA ASP A 347 -13.93 -15.53 -15.72
C ASP A 347 -13.69 -17.03 -15.56
N ASP A 348 -12.49 -17.52 -15.91
CA ASP A 348 -12.06 -18.92 -15.78
C ASP A 348 -11.84 -19.38 -14.33
N ILE A 349 -11.74 -18.42 -13.39
CA ILE A 349 -11.68 -18.72 -11.95
C ILE A 349 -13.05 -19.06 -11.37
N TYR A 350 -14.14 -18.54 -11.96
CA TYR A 350 -15.48 -18.73 -11.43
C TYR A 350 -15.86 -20.20 -11.20
N PRO A 351 -15.62 -21.15 -12.14
CA PRO A 351 -15.94 -22.56 -11.94
C PRO A 351 -15.18 -23.21 -10.76
N LYS A 352 -14.05 -22.66 -10.35
CA LYS A 352 -13.20 -23.17 -9.25
C LYS A 352 -13.63 -22.63 -7.87
N CYS A 353 -14.42 -21.56 -7.83
CA CYS A 353 -14.85 -20.92 -6.59
C CYS A 353 -15.60 -21.86 -5.62
N PRO A 354 -16.50 -22.79 -6.06
CA PRO A 354 -17.13 -23.75 -5.16
C PRO A 354 -16.13 -24.66 -4.44
N GLN A 355 -15.07 -25.09 -5.15
CA GLN A 355 -14.02 -25.91 -4.55
C GLN A 355 -13.21 -25.12 -3.52
N THR A 356 -12.88 -23.85 -3.81
CA THR A 356 -12.19 -22.96 -2.88
C THR A 356 -13.03 -22.72 -1.62
N LEU A 357 -14.34 -22.47 -1.75
CA LEU A 357 -15.24 -22.34 -0.60
C LEU A 357 -15.34 -23.63 0.22
N ASN A 358 -15.36 -24.81 -0.42
CA ASN A 358 -15.36 -26.09 0.28
C ASN A 358 -14.06 -26.29 1.09
N GLY A 359 -12.92 -25.86 0.58
CA GLY A 359 -11.66 -25.86 1.32
C GLY A 359 -11.67 -24.93 2.53
N LEU A 360 -12.25 -23.73 2.39
CA LEU A 360 -12.46 -22.82 3.52
C LEU A 360 -13.45 -23.38 4.55
N PHE A 361 -14.52 -24.03 4.12
CA PHE A 361 -15.48 -24.71 5.00
C PHE A 361 -14.80 -25.73 5.91
N LYS A 362 -13.80 -26.45 5.39
CA LYS A 362 -13.01 -27.47 6.11
C LYS A 362 -11.87 -26.87 6.92
N THR A 363 -11.62 -25.55 6.83
CA THR A 363 -10.52 -24.89 7.53
C THR A 363 -10.84 -24.79 9.02
N THR A 364 -9.89 -25.25 9.86
CA THR A 364 -9.99 -25.17 11.33
C THR A 364 -8.75 -24.49 11.90
N PHE A 365 -8.96 -23.64 12.90
CA PHE A 365 -7.90 -23.04 13.70
C PHE A 365 -8.16 -23.35 15.18
N ALA A 366 -7.22 -24.01 15.83
CA ALA A 366 -7.35 -24.41 17.23
C ALA A 366 -8.67 -25.18 17.56
N GLY A 367 -9.19 -25.96 16.59
CA GLY A 367 -10.46 -26.70 16.73
C GLY A 367 -11.72 -25.94 16.30
N GLU A 368 -11.65 -24.66 16.06
CA GLU A 368 -12.75 -23.84 15.56
C GLU A 368 -12.78 -23.79 14.03
N ALA A 369 -13.97 -23.81 13.43
CA ALA A 369 -14.21 -23.70 11.99
C ALA A 369 -14.78 -22.32 11.65
N PRO A 370 -13.96 -21.26 11.59
CA PRO A 370 -14.42 -19.87 11.57
C PRO A 370 -15.21 -19.47 10.32
N TYR A 371 -15.14 -20.29 9.26
CA TYR A 371 -15.81 -20.00 8.00
C TYR A 371 -17.02 -20.90 7.72
N ALA A 372 -17.22 -21.98 8.48
CA ALA A 372 -18.24 -22.97 8.20
C ALA A 372 -19.64 -22.34 8.20
N GLU A 373 -19.99 -21.60 9.26
CA GLU A 373 -21.30 -20.95 9.39
C GLU A 373 -21.51 -19.84 8.33
N LEU A 374 -20.43 -19.21 7.88
CA LEU A 374 -20.47 -18.18 6.84
C LEU A 374 -20.67 -18.78 5.43
N ILE A 375 -20.24 -20.01 5.22
CA ILE A 375 -20.33 -20.67 3.89
C ILE A 375 -21.62 -21.47 3.74
N LYS A 376 -22.19 -22.02 4.80
CA LYS A 376 -23.46 -22.77 4.80
C LYS A 376 -24.58 -22.08 4.00
N PRO A 377 -24.85 -20.76 4.16
CA PRO A 377 -25.91 -20.08 3.42
C PRO A 377 -25.68 -19.98 1.89
N LEU A 378 -24.45 -20.19 1.44
CA LEU A 378 -24.06 -20.17 0.02
C LEU A 378 -24.25 -21.55 -0.65
N GLY A 379 -24.47 -22.60 0.13
CA GLY A 379 -24.65 -23.96 -0.37
C GLY A 379 -26.00 -24.17 -1.06
N GLY A 380 -26.04 -25.11 -2.03
CA GLY A 380 -27.28 -25.53 -2.70
C GLY A 380 -27.82 -24.57 -3.75
N LYS A 381 -27.13 -23.47 -4.04
CA LYS A 381 -27.50 -22.49 -5.09
C LYS A 381 -26.27 -22.13 -5.93
N PRO A 382 -26.46 -21.74 -7.21
CA PRO A 382 -25.37 -21.17 -8.00
C PRO A 382 -24.79 -19.94 -7.30
N LEU A 383 -23.47 -19.84 -7.24
CA LEU A 383 -22.79 -18.68 -6.66
C LEU A 383 -23.11 -17.41 -7.45
N LYS A 384 -23.24 -16.27 -6.77
CA LYS A 384 -23.44 -14.97 -7.40
C LYS A 384 -22.22 -14.62 -8.26
N LYS A 385 -22.39 -14.50 -9.58
CA LYS A 385 -21.36 -14.00 -10.50
C LYS A 385 -21.57 -12.50 -10.75
N SER A 386 -20.80 -11.66 -10.06
CA SER A 386 -20.89 -10.21 -10.19
C SER A 386 -19.80 -9.68 -11.12
N LYS A 387 -20.14 -8.79 -12.07
CA LYS A 387 -19.16 -8.05 -12.88
C LYS A 387 -18.22 -7.15 -12.05
N LYS A 388 -18.54 -6.88 -10.79
CA LYS A 388 -17.67 -6.16 -9.87
C LYS A 388 -16.55 -7.05 -9.28
N VAL A 389 -16.68 -8.36 -9.45
CA VAL A 389 -15.72 -9.39 -9.00
C VAL A 389 -15.07 -10.07 -10.19
N PHE A 390 -15.85 -10.47 -11.20
CA PHE A 390 -15.39 -11.20 -12.37
C PHE A 390 -15.43 -10.29 -13.60
N ASP A 391 -14.24 -9.90 -14.06
CA ASP A 391 -14.07 -9.09 -15.27
C ASP A 391 -12.65 -9.33 -15.81
N SER A 392 -12.52 -10.25 -16.76
CA SER A 392 -11.25 -10.63 -17.38
C SER A 392 -10.53 -9.46 -18.05
N SER A 393 -11.25 -8.43 -18.50
CA SER A 393 -10.65 -7.24 -19.13
C SER A 393 -9.87 -6.35 -18.15
N LYS A 394 -10.06 -6.55 -16.83
CA LYS A 394 -9.41 -5.82 -15.76
C LYS A 394 -8.35 -6.64 -15.00
N VAL A 395 -8.04 -7.81 -15.53
CA VAL A 395 -6.97 -8.67 -15.05
C VAL A 395 -5.82 -8.53 -16.05
N THR A 396 -4.68 -8.06 -15.56
CA THR A 396 -3.46 -7.91 -16.35
C THR A 396 -2.61 -9.17 -16.25
N ASP A 397 -1.60 -9.17 -15.38
CA ASP A 397 -0.65 -10.25 -15.20
C ASP A 397 -1.22 -11.36 -14.30
N HIS A 398 -1.92 -10.98 -13.24
CA HIS A 398 -2.50 -11.87 -12.24
C HIS A 398 -3.83 -11.32 -11.74
N HIS A 399 -4.74 -12.20 -11.33
CA HIS A 399 -6.01 -11.83 -10.70
C HIS A 399 -5.83 -11.46 -9.21
N ALA A 400 -6.86 -10.93 -8.57
CA ALA A 400 -6.91 -10.57 -7.15
C ALA A 400 -6.44 -11.69 -6.22
N ILE A 401 -5.98 -11.32 -5.04
CA ILE A 401 -5.53 -12.25 -4.00
C ILE A 401 -6.76 -12.99 -3.42
N ILE A 402 -6.77 -14.31 -3.55
CA ILE A 402 -7.81 -15.19 -3.02
C ILE A 402 -7.21 -16.43 -2.33
N PRO A 403 -7.96 -17.13 -1.48
CA PRO A 403 -7.55 -18.44 -0.98
C PRO A 403 -7.48 -19.47 -2.13
N THR A 404 -6.61 -20.46 -2.00
CA THR A 404 -6.51 -21.57 -2.98
C THR A 404 -7.51 -22.70 -2.74
N GLY A 405 -8.16 -22.71 -1.55
CA GLY A 405 -9.01 -23.82 -1.13
C GLY A 405 -8.26 -24.94 -0.39
N ILE A 406 -6.95 -24.81 -0.21
CA ILE A 406 -6.17 -25.69 0.65
C ILE A 406 -6.33 -25.21 2.11
N PRO A 407 -6.88 -26.04 3.03
CA PRO A 407 -7.00 -25.67 4.43
C PRO A 407 -5.63 -25.38 5.05
N PRO A 408 -5.38 -24.18 5.58
CA PRO A 408 -4.07 -23.79 6.08
C PRO A 408 -3.74 -24.51 7.39
N LYS A 409 -2.46 -24.88 7.55
CA LYS A 409 -1.91 -25.52 8.75
C LYS A 409 -0.64 -24.78 9.19
N GLY A 410 -0.41 -24.70 10.49
CA GLY A 410 0.84 -24.14 11.04
C GLY A 410 1.03 -22.65 10.76
N LEU A 411 -0.05 -21.87 10.73
CA LEU A 411 0.02 -20.42 10.60
C LEU A 411 0.39 -19.77 11.92
N SER A 412 1.28 -18.77 11.88
CA SER A 412 1.43 -17.83 12.97
C SER A 412 0.17 -16.96 13.13
N ASP A 413 -0.02 -16.33 14.29
CA ASP A 413 -1.17 -15.46 14.52
C ASP A 413 -1.22 -14.30 13.50
N MET A 414 -0.06 -13.77 13.10
CA MET A 414 0.03 -12.72 12.10
C MET A 414 -0.37 -13.21 10.70
N GLU A 415 0.09 -14.40 10.31
CA GLU A 415 -0.33 -15.01 9.03
C GLU A 415 -1.82 -15.33 9.03
N ARG A 416 -2.35 -15.82 10.15
CA ARG A 416 -3.78 -16.09 10.32
C ARG A 416 -4.62 -14.82 10.16
N ASN A 417 -4.20 -13.70 10.75
CA ASN A 417 -4.87 -12.41 10.58
C ASN A 417 -4.94 -11.98 9.12
N VAL A 418 -3.85 -12.12 8.37
CA VAL A 418 -3.82 -11.77 6.94
C VAL A 418 -4.66 -12.74 6.12
N PHE A 419 -4.59 -14.04 6.41
CA PHE A 419 -5.40 -15.07 5.73
C PHE A 419 -6.90 -14.85 5.99
N ASP A 420 -7.30 -14.52 7.21
CA ASP A 420 -8.70 -14.24 7.57
C ASP A 420 -9.28 -13.07 6.78
N LEU A 421 -8.52 -11.99 6.58
CA LEU A 421 -8.96 -10.87 5.73
C LEU A 421 -9.24 -11.34 4.30
N VAL A 422 -8.32 -12.10 3.70
CA VAL A 422 -8.44 -12.61 2.33
C VAL A 422 -9.61 -13.59 2.21
N ALA A 423 -9.76 -14.51 3.18
CA ALA A 423 -10.83 -15.50 3.19
C ALA A 423 -12.22 -14.85 3.34
N ARG A 424 -12.38 -13.90 4.26
CA ARG A 424 -13.65 -13.18 4.46
C ARG A 424 -14.03 -12.33 3.26
N ALA A 425 -13.07 -11.63 2.64
CA ALA A 425 -13.34 -10.88 1.42
C ALA A 425 -13.82 -11.79 0.29
N PHE A 426 -13.20 -12.96 0.13
CA PHE A 426 -13.61 -13.95 -0.87
C PHE A 426 -15.01 -14.51 -0.60
N ILE A 427 -15.34 -14.87 0.65
CA ILE A 427 -16.68 -15.34 1.03
C ILE A 427 -17.73 -14.26 0.78
N ALA A 428 -17.46 -13.02 1.21
CA ALA A 428 -18.37 -11.88 1.07
C ALA A 428 -18.72 -11.56 -0.38
N ALA A 429 -17.80 -11.82 -1.33
CA ALA A 429 -18.01 -11.58 -2.76
C ALA A 429 -19.23 -12.34 -3.34
N PHE A 430 -19.64 -13.44 -2.71
CA PHE A 430 -20.77 -14.27 -3.13
C PHE A 430 -22.07 -13.98 -2.38
N TYR A 431 -22.02 -13.14 -1.36
CA TYR A 431 -23.19 -12.72 -0.59
C TYR A 431 -24.03 -11.69 -1.35
N PRO A 432 -25.31 -11.55 -0.99
CA PRO A 432 -26.15 -10.46 -1.49
C PRO A 432 -25.64 -9.09 -1.00
N ASP A 433 -26.06 -8.05 -1.68
CA ASP A 433 -25.79 -6.69 -1.27
C ASP A 433 -26.50 -6.39 0.05
N CYS A 434 -25.87 -5.63 0.93
CA CYS A 434 -26.52 -5.07 2.12
C CYS A 434 -27.59 -4.05 1.64
N ARG A 435 -28.80 -4.12 2.21
CA ARG A 435 -29.91 -3.21 1.91
C ARG A 435 -30.17 -2.32 3.11
N TYR A 436 -30.38 -1.06 2.85
CA TYR A 436 -30.70 -0.09 3.86
C TYR A 436 -31.76 0.91 3.39
N GLU A 437 -32.45 1.54 4.35
CA GLU A 437 -33.34 2.67 4.13
C GLU A 437 -32.74 3.90 4.82
N THR A 438 -32.60 5.01 4.10
CA THR A 438 -32.25 6.31 4.65
C THR A 438 -33.49 7.14 4.74
N THR A 439 -33.82 7.63 5.94
CA THR A 439 -34.88 8.62 6.17
C THR A 439 -34.23 9.98 6.33
N THR A 440 -34.61 10.94 5.50
CA THR A 440 -34.20 12.33 5.62
C THR A 440 -35.40 13.15 6.02
N VAL A 441 -35.24 13.96 7.06
CA VAL A 441 -36.30 14.84 7.58
C VAL A 441 -35.83 16.28 7.51
N VAL A 442 -36.64 17.16 6.91
CA VAL A 442 -36.39 18.57 6.85
C VAL A 442 -37.47 19.26 7.64
N GLY A 443 -37.09 20.21 8.48
CA GLY A 443 -37.97 21.05 9.24
C GLY A 443 -37.56 22.51 9.10
N GLU A 444 -38.51 23.41 9.27
CA GLU A 444 -38.32 24.84 9.16
C GLU A 444 -38.82 25.56 10.40
N VAL A 445 -38.13 26.61 10.81
CA VAL A 445 -38.55 27.53 11.88
C VAL A 445 -38.56 28.94 11.32
N ARG A 446 -39.65 29.68 11.57
CA ARG A 446 -39.75 31.09 11.19
C ARG A 446 -38.81 31.94 12.04
N ALA A 447 -38.02 32.79 11.40
CA ALA A 447 -37.07 33.69 12.08
C ALA A 447 -37.47 35.16 12.00
N GLY A 448 -38.58 35.50 11.32
CA GLY A 448 -39.12 36.83 11.09
C GLY A 448 -40.09 36.86 9.91
N GLU A 449 -40.53 38.03 9.46
CA GLU A 449 -41.37 38.17 8.28
C GLU A 449 -40.60 37.75 7.03
N GLY A 450 -40.97 36.58 6.45
CA GLY A 450 -40.37 36.06 5.24
C GLY A 450 -39.06 35.29 5.41
N GLU A 451 -38.46 35.25 6.62
CA GLU A 451 -37.25 34.48 6.88
C GLU A 451 -37.56 33.17 7.57
N THR A 452 -36.91 32.09 7.09
CA THR A 452 -36.97 30.77 7.69
C THR A 452 -35.58 30.19 7.88
N VAL A 453 -35.36 29.46 8.96
CA VAL A 453 -34.16 28.64 9.17
C VAL A 453 -34.53 27.19 8.90
N THR A 454 -33.84 26.58 7.95
CA THR A 454 -34.05 25.19 7.56
C THR A 454 -33.14 24.29 8.36
N PHE A 455 -33.71 23.21 8.90
CA PHE A 455 -32.99 22.20 9.68
C PHE A 455 -33.15 20.84 9.03
N ARG A 456 -32.11 20.00 9.11
CA ARG A 456 -32.12 18.68 8.52
C ARG A 456 -31.57 17.65 9.51
N THR A 457 -32.19 16.48 9.51
CA THR A 457 -31.64 15.29 10.14
C THR A 457 -31.76 14.10 9.19
N SER A 458 -30.93 13.08 9.37
CA SER A 458 -31.02 11.85 8.60
C SER A 458 -30.70 10.64 9.45
N GLY A 459 -31.43 9.57 9.25
CA GLY A 459 -31.20 8.26 9.86
C GLY A 459 -31.01 7.21 8.77
N LYS A 460 -30.22 6.17 9.09
CA LYS A 460 -30.00 5.02 8.22
C LYS A 460 -30.32 3.75 9.01
N VAL A 461 -31.19 2.92 8.48
CA VAL A 461 -31.55 1.62 9.04
C VAL A 461 -31.20 0.52 8.05
N ILE A 462 -30.47 -0.49 8.50
CA ILE A 462 -30.15 -1.67 7.69
C ILE A 462 -31.36 -2.60 7.71
N THR A 463 -31.91 -2.86 6.54
CA THR A 463 -33.08 -3.76 6.36
C THR A 463 -32.67 -5.20 6.02
N ASP A 464 -31.48 -5.40 5.48
CA ASP A 464 -30.88 -6.68 5.18
C ASP A 464 -29.35 -6.55 5.22
N GLU A 465 -28.71 -7.26 6.12
CA GLU A 465 -27.26 -7.16 6.34
C GLU A 465 -26.44 -7.68 5.15
N GLY A 466 -26.97 -8.62 4.38
CA GLY A 466 -26.27 -9.18 3.25
C GLY A 466 -24.84 -9.63 3.59
N TRP A 467 -23.86 -9.16 2.84
CA TRP A 467 -22.44 -9.47 3.03
C TRP A 467 -21.84 -9.02 4.37
N ARG A 468 -22.46 -8.09 5.07
CA ARG A 468 -21.92 -7.54 6.34
C ARG A 468 -21.80 -8.60 7.43
N VAL A 469 -22.65 -9.64 7.40
CA VAL A 469 -22.59 -10.77 8.36
C VAL A 469 -21.22 -11.45 8.35
N VAL A 470 -20.51 -11.45 7.21
CA VAL A 470 -19.18 -12.08 7.06
C VAL A 470 -18.11 -11.41 7.91
N PHE A 471 -18.27 -10.09 8.20
CA PHE A 471 -17.31 -9.31 8.97
C PHE A 471 -17.72 -9.06 10.42
N LYS A 472 -18.90 -9.51 10.83
CA LYS A 472 -19.29 -9.48 12.24
C LYS A 472 -18.39 -10.43 13.04
N LYS A 473 -17.83 -9.94 14.12
CA LYS A 473 -17.10 -10.75 15.08
C LYS A 473 -18.10 -11.17 16.19
N GLU A 474 -18.01 -12.40 16.64
CA GLU A 474 -18.81 -12.89 17.78
C GLU A 474 -18.48 -12.13 19.08
N HIS A 475 -17.35 -11.43 19.12
CA HIS A 475 -16.90 -10.58 20.24
C HIS A 475 -16.36 -9.25 19.69
N ALA A 476 -17.23 -8.43 19.10
CA ALA A 476 -16.86 -7.07 18.72
C ALA A 476 -16.64 -6.22 19.99
N THR A 477 -15.61 -5.39 20.00
CA THR A 477 -15.46 -4.38 21.06
C THR A 477 -16.53 -3.31 20.91
N ALA A 478 -16.94 -2.67 22.02
CA ALA A 478 -17.95 -1.59 21.98
C ALA A 478 -17.61 -0.47 20.97
N ALA A 479 -16.33 -0.22 20.71
CA ALA A 479 -15.87 0.73 19.69
C ALA A 479 -16.07 0.21 18.24
N GLU A 480 -15.92 -1.10 18.03
CA GLU A 480 -16.20 -1.75 16.74
C GLU A 480 -17.72 -1.84 16.50
N GLU A 481 -18.50 -2.09 17.55
CA GLU A 481 -19.97 -2.03 17.51
C GLU A 481 -20.45 -0.60 17.23
N GLN A 482 -19.89 0.44 17.85
CA GLN A 482 -20.19 1.83 17.54
C GLN A 482 -19.78 2.24 16.12
N ALA A 483 -18.68 1.73 15.61
CA ALA A 483 -18.28 1.99 14.21
C ALA A 483 -19.17 1.25 13.20
N MET A 484 -19.71 0.09 13.56
CA MET A 484 -20.74 -0.63 12.78
C MET A 484 -22.14 -0.04 12.98
N ALA A 485 -22.44 0.52 14.14
CA ALA A 485 -23.69 1.19 14.49
C ALA A 485 -23.76 2.64 13.95
N GLN A 486 -23.48 2.82 12.65
CA GLN A 486 -23.93 4.01 11.92
C GLN A 486 -25.46 3.93 11.66
N GLU A 487 -26.18 3.17 12.45
CA GLU A 487 -27.63 3.12 12.44
C GLU A 487 -28.18 4.19 13.38
N THR A 488 -28.62 5.29 12.79
CA THR A 488 -29.42 6.28 13.52
C THR A 488 -30.87 6.01 13.20
N THR A 489 -31.56 5.32 14.11
CA THR A 489 -33.01 5.15 14.00
C THR A 489 -33.67 6.45 14.39
N LEU A 490 -34.40 7.06 13.45
CA LEU A 490 -35.20 8.25 13.73
C LEU A 490 -36.60 7.86 14.21
N PRO A 491 -37.21 8.66 15.11
CA PRO A 491 -38.65 8.57 15.37
C PRO A 491 -39.45 8.75 14.07
N VAL A 492 -40.69 8.29 14.05
CA VAL A 492 -41.57 8.51 12.90
C VAL A 492 -42.02 9.99 12.91
N PHE A 493 -41.57 10.74 11.92
CA PHE A 493 -41.96 12.11 11.64
C PHE A 493 -43.02 12.16 10.55
N ARG A 494 -43.91 13.15 10.58
CA ARG A 494 -44.94 13.37 9.58
C ARG A 494 -44.80 14.78 9.00
N LYS A 495 -44.98 14.91 7.69
CA LYS A 495 -45.06 16.23 7.05
C LYS A 495 -46.20 17.04 7.63
N GLY A 496 -45.94 18.32 7.96
CA GLY A 496 -46.88 19.21 8.60
C GLY A 496 -46.92 19.12 10.13
N GLU A 497 -46.20 18.14 10.72
CA GLU A 497 -46.02 18.06 12.16
C GLU A 497 -45.29 19.28 12.68
N THR A 498 -45.78 19.88 13.77
CA THR A 498 -45.21 21.08 14.36
C THR A 498 -45.14 20.94 15.87
N GLY A 499 -44.18 21.59 16.51
CA GLY A 499 -44.04 21.56 17.95
C GLY A 499 -42.83 22.33 18.48
N PRO A 500 -42.70 22.43 19.81
CA PRO A 500 -41.62 23.11 20.45
C PRO A 500 -40.28 22.41 20.18
N HIS A 501 -39.24 23.21 20.05
CA HIS A 501 -37.89 22.72 19.86
C HIS A 501 -36.89 23.49 20.73
N THR A 502 -35.66 22.99 20.86
CA THR A 502 -34.63 23.64 21.67
C THR A 502 -33.42 23.92 20.78
N PRO A 503 -33.30 25.17 20.24
CA PRO A 503 -32.14 25.54 19.44
C PRO A 503 -30.91 25.74 20.32
N ALA A 504 -29.73 25.38 19.77
CA ALA A 504 -28.44 25.52 20.41
C ALA A 504 -27.37 25.90 19.40
N LEU A 505 -26.49 26.78 19.79
CA LEU A 505 -25.32 27.18 19.04
C LEU A 505 -24.11 26.43 19.61
N ALA A 506 -23.35 25.79 18.75
CA ALA A 506 -22.16 25.03 19.14
C ALA A 506 -20.92 25.60 18.44
N GLU A 507 -19.92 25.92 19.24
CA GLU A 507 -18.61 26.34 18.74
C GLU A 507 -17.91 25.17 17.99
N ARG A 508 -17.31 25.50 16.86
CA ARG A 508 -16.55 24.56 16.02
C ARG A 508 -15.24 25.20 15.57
N TRP A 509 -14.17 24.42 15.63
CA TRP A 509 -12.88 24.80 15.08
C TRP A 509 -12.52 23.88 13.93
N THR A 510 -12.00 24.46 12.86
CA THR A 510 -11.39 23.64 11.80
C THR A 510 -10.18 22.90 12.37
N GLN A 511 -9.94 21.70 11.86
CA GLN A 511 -8.86 20.85 12.31
C GLN A 511 -7.82 20.71 11.21
N PRO A 512 -6.52 20.68 11.53
CA PRO A 512 -5.49 20.41 10.55
C PRO A 512 -5.68 19.02 9.93
N PRO A 513 -5.18 18.78 8.71
CA PRO A 513 -5.17 17.46 8.14
C PRO A 513 -4.32 16.53 9.01
N LYS A 514 -4.70 15.25 9.06
CA LYS A 514 -3.96 14.26 9.86
C LYS A 514 -2.63 13.91 9.20
N PRO A 515 -1.57 13.66 9.97
CA PRO A 515 -0.32 13.12 9.45
C PRO A 515 -0.57 11.82 8.66
N TYR A 516 0.27 11.51 7.69
CA TYR A 516 0.20 10.23 7.01
C TYR A 516 0.49 9.07 7.95
N THR A 517 -0.27 8.00 7.81
CA THR A 517 0.09 6.65 8.25
C THR A 517 0.57 5.87 7.02
N GLU A 518 1.16 4.68 7.19
CA GLU A 518 1.52 3.86 6.02
C GLU A 518 0.29 3.56 5.14
N ALA A 519 -0.87 3.28 5.76
CA ALA A 519 -2.12 3.07 5.04
C ALA A 519 -2.53 4.28 4.18
N THR A 520 -2.50 5.48 4.76
CA THR A 520 -2.90 6.69 4.02
C THR A 520 -1.86 7.13 3.01
N LEU A 521 -0.56 6.88 3.26
CA LEU A 521 0.51 7.13 2.30
C LEU A 521 0.41 6.18 1.10
N LEU A 522 0.18 4.88 1.33
CA LEU A 522 -0.04 3.91 0.25
C LEU A 522 -1.22 4.31 -0.64
N ARG A 523 -2.32 4.79 -0.05
CA ARG A 523 -3.45 5.34 -0.80
C ARG A 523 -3.09 6.62 -1.55
N ALA A 524 -2.29 7.51 -0.95
CA ALA A 524 -1.81 8.71 -1.63
C ALA A 524 -0.92 8.37 -2.83
N MET A 525 -0.04 7.38 -2.70
CA MET A 525 0.78 6.87 -3.81
C MET A 525 -0.09 6.26 -4.92
N GLU A 526 -1.09 5.46 -4.57
CA GLU A 526 -2.02 4.82 -5.51
C GLU A 526 -2.87 5.84 -6.26
N THR A 527 -3.33 6.87 -5.57
CA THR A 527 -4.18 7.92 -6.14
C THR A 527 -3.40 9.21 -6.44
N ALA A 528 -2.13 9.09 -6.78
CA ALA A 528 -1.22 10.23 -6.96
C ALA A 528 -1.66 11.20 -8.06
N GLY A 529 -2.46 10.75 -9.03
CA GLY A 529 -3.04 11.62 -10.06
C GLY A 529 -3.85 12.80 -9.49
N ARG A 530 -4.38 12.70 -8.28
CA ARG A 530 -5.11 13.81 -7.63
C ARG A 530 -4.22 15.01 -7.24
N PHE A 531 -2.89 14.80 -7.22
CA PHE A 531 -1.91 15.85 -6.94
C PHE A 531 -1.34 16.48 -8.22
N VAL A 532 -1.90 16.16 -9.38
CA VAL A 532 -1.45 16.61 -10.69
C VAL A 532 -2.58 17.37 -11.36
N ASP A 533 -2.30 18.60 -11.82
CA ASP A 533 -3.30 19.48 -12.42
C ASP A 533 -3.59 19.10 -13.87
N ASP A 534 -2.58 18.66 -14.63
CA ASP A 534 -2.73 18.24 -16.02
C ASP A 534 -3.61 16.98 -16.14
N GLU A 535 -4.70 17.08 -16.89
CA GLU A 535 -5.71 16.01 -17.05
C GLU A 535 -5.11 14.77 -17.76
N THR A 536 -4.18 14.97 -18.69
CA THR A 536 -3.53 13.86 -19.41
C THR A 536 -2.59 13.09 -18.51
N LEU A 537 -1.80 13.79 -17.70
CA LEU A 537 -0.89 13.19 -16.72
C LEU A 537 -1.67 12.53 -15.57
N ARG A 538 -2.78 13.15 -15.16
CA ARG A 538 -3.72 12.57 -14.19
C ARG A 538 -4.29 11.25 -14.69
N ALA A 539 -4.70 11.20 -15.96
CA ALA A 539 -5.18 9.97 -16.60
C ALA A 539 -4.08 8.89 -16.69
N ALA A 540 -2.83 9.28 -16.98
CA ALA A 540 -1.69 8.35 -17.00
C ALA A 540 -1.39 7.74 -15.62
N LEU A 541 -1.58 8.50 -14.55
CA LEU A 541 -1.39 8.05 -13.16
C LEU A 541 -2.61 7.32 -12.57
N LYS A 542 -3.76 7.33 -13.24
CA LYS A 542 -5.00 6.76 -12.70
C LYS A 542 -4.92 5.26 -12.48
N GLU A 543 -4.16 4.55 -13.29
CA GLU A 543 -4.06 3.08 -13.22
C GLU A 543 -3.08 2.63 -12.14
N ASN A 544 -1.92 3.26 -12.07
CA ASN A 544 -0.81 2.78 -11.25
C ASN A 544 -0.36 3.74 -10.13
N GLY A 545 -0.78 5.00 -10.17
CA GLY A 545 -0.28 6.03 -9.26
C GLY A 545 1.23 6.22 -9.39
N ILE A 546 1.93 6.48 -8.28
CA ILE A 546 3.40 6.46 -8.22
C ILE A 546 3.89 5.16 -7.58
N GLY A 547 4.83 4.51 -8.26
CA GLY A 547 5.36 3.21 -7.87
C GLY A 547 4.37 2.06 -8.07
N ARG A 548 4.88 0.92 -8.53
CA ARG A 548 4.08 -0.31 -8.63
C ARG A 548 3.73 -0.84 -7.25
N PRO A 549 2.60 -1.52 -7.05
CA PRO A 549 2.22 -2.11 -5.76
C PRO A 549 3.34 -2.91 -5.10
N SER A 550 4.07 -3.70 -5.89
CA SER A 550 5.20 -4.53 -5.43
C SER A 550 6.39 -3.73 -4.89
N SER A 551 6.58 -2.48 -5.31
CA SER A 551 7.74 -1.64 -4.95
C SER A 551 7.45 -0.63 -3.83
N ARG A 552 6.18 -0.25 -3.60
CA ARG A 552 5.80 0.80 -2.64
C ARG A 552 6.31 0.53 -1.22
N ALA A 553 6.16 -0.70 -0.74
CA ALA A 553 6.69 -1.10 0.59
C ALA A 553 8.20 -0.87 0.69
N GLY A 554 8.96 -1.31 -0.32
CA GLY A 554 10.42 -1.12 -0.37
C GLY A 554 10.83 0.34 -0.43
N ILE A 555 10.06 1.19 -1.11
CA ILE A 555 10.28 2.65 -1.15
C ILE A 555 10.10 3.25 0.24
N ILE A 556 8.99 2.95 0.93
CA ILE A 556 8.73 3.43 2.30
C ILE A 556 9.85 2.96 3.25
N GLU A 557 10.24 1.68 3.19
CA GLU A 557 11.35 1.17 4.00
C GLU A 557 12.69 1.85 3.67
N THR A 558 12.90 2.26 2.42
CA THR A 558 14.09 3.03 2.04
C THR A 558 14.10 4.40 2.68
N LEU A 559 12.96 5.10 2.76
CA LEU A 559 12.86 6.38 3.46
C LEU A 559 13.23 6.25 4.95
N PHE A 560 12.82 5.16 5.61
CA PHE A 560 13.25 4.86 6.99
C PHE A 560 14.74 4.56 7.09
N LYS A 561 15.26 3.68 6.24
CA LYS A 561 16.70 3.31 6.22
C LYS A 561 17.61 4.50 5.97
N ARG A 562 17.16 5.49 5.20
CA ARG A 562 17.87 6.73 4.93
C ARG A 562 17.65 7.81 6.01
N HIS A 563 16.85 7.51 7.01
CA HIS A 563 16.48 8.43 8.08
C HIS A 563 15.81 9.73 7.58
N TYR A 564 15.08 9.64 6.45
CA TYR A 564 14.30 10.77 5.94
C TYR A 564 12.97 10.91 6.67
N ILE A 565 12.44 9.80 7.18
CA ILE A 565 11.21 9.74 7.97
C ILE A 565 11.39 8.87 9.20
N ARG A 566 10.55 9.09 10.20
CA ARG A 566 10.45 8.27 11.40
C ARG A 566 8.98 7.96 11.70
N ARG A 567 8.76 6.94 12.53
CA ARG A 567 7.42 6.62 13.05
C ARG A 567 7.22 7.28 14.41
N GLU A 568 6.09 7.99 14.55
CA GLU A 568 5.55 8.38 15.85
C GLU A 568 4.21 7.68 16.04
N ARG A 569 4.19 6.59 16.80
CA ARG A 569 3.07 5.65 16.90
C ARG A 569 2.70 5.10 15.52
N LYS A 570 1.56 5.52 14.94
CA LYS A 570 1.11 5.13 13.58
C LYS A 570 1.48 6.18 12.52
N ASN A 571 1.88 7.38 12.94
CA ASN A 571 2.13 8.50 12.05
C ASN A 571 3.54 8.45 11.45
N LEU A 572 3.63 8.89 10.22
CA LEU A 572 4.89 9.09 9.49
C LEU A 572 5.25 10.57 9.56
N ILE A 573 6.41 10.86 10.12
CA ILE A 573 6.91 12.21 10.32
C ILE A 573 8.22 12.37 9.58
N ALA A 574 8.40 13.45 8.83
CA ALA A 574 9.67 13.79 8.22
C ALA A 574 10.70 14.16 9.30
N THR A 575 11.92 13.69 9.13
CA THR A 575 13.05 14.12 9.96
C THR A 575 13.63 15.41 9.41
N GLN A 576 14.52 16.06 10.18
CA GLN A 576 15.25 17.22 9.69
C GLN A 576 15.99 16.92 8.37
N THR A 577 16.62 15.74 8.27
CA THR A 577 17.26 15.30 7.00
C THR A 577 16.26 15.23 5.86
N GLY A 578 15.06 14.70 6.10
CA GLY A 578 14.00 14.61 5.07
C GLY A 578 13.47 15.97 4.63
N LEU A 579 13.25 16.90 5.58
CA LEU A 579 12.80 18.27 5.30
C LEU A 579 13.84 19.00 4.45
N GLU A 580 15.08 19.01 4.88
CA GLU A 580 16.18 19.68 4.20
C GLU A 580 16.48 19.08 2.82
N LEU A 581 16.31 17.75 2.65
CA LEU A 581 16.47 17.10 1.35
C LEU A 581 15.45 17.64 0.33
N ILE A 582 14.19 17.80 0.72
CA ILE A 582 13.17 18.37 -0.17
C ILE A 582 13.46 19.84 -0.48
N ASP A 583 14.01 20.59 0.48
CA ASP A 583 14.34 22.03 0.29
C ASP A 583 15.51 22.28 -0.64
N ILE A 584 16.50 21.38 -0.69
CA ILE A 584 17.65 21.53 -1.60
C ILE A 584 17.38 21.08 -3.03
N ILE A 585 16.30 20.31 -3.26
CA ILE A 585 15.91 19.91 -4.60
C ILE A 585 15.19 21.09 -5.28
N HIS A 586 15.91 21.76 -6.20
CA HIS A 586 15.36 22.90 -6.95
C HIS A 586 14.50 22.47 -8.14
N GLU A 587 14.73 21.28 -8.69
CA GLU A 587 13.94 20.73 -9.79
C GLU A 587 12.58 20.23 -9.26
N GLU A 588 11.53 21.03 -9.46
CA GLU A 588 10.17 20.73 -8.96
C GLU A 588 9.64 19.39 -9.47
N LEU A 589 9.95 19.02 -10.71
CA LEU A 589 9.54 17.73 -11.28
C LEU A 589 10.07 16.54 -10.48
N LEU A 590 11.24 16.63 -9.85
CA LEU A 590 11.78 15.56 -9.01
C LEU A 590 10.99 15.36 -7.70
N LYS A 591 10.31 16.41 -7.24
CA LYS A 591 9.50 16.39 -6.01
C LYS A 591 8.02 16.10 -6.28
N SER A 592 7.57 16.28 -7.52
CA SER A 592 6.18 16.13 -7.92
C SER A 592 5.87 14.71 -8.45
N CYS A 593 4.59 14.35 -8.43
CA CYS A 593 4.11 13.15 -9.09
C CYS A 593 4.07 13.27 -10.62
N GLU A 594 4.20 14.49 -11.15
CA GLU A 594 4.10 14.80 -12.57
C GLU A 594 5.17 14.10 -13.40
N LEU A 595 6.43 14.07 -12.93
CA LEU A 595 7.52 13.37 -13.62
C LEU A 595 7.16 11.91 -13.87
N THR A 596 6.58 11.25 -12.86
CA THR A 596 6.11 9.87 -13.02
C THR A 596 4.98 9.80 -14.05
N GLY A 597 4.03 10.74 -14.02
CA GLY A 597 2.95 10.83 -15.01
C GLY A 597 3.46 11.01 -16.44
N ILE A 598 4.42 11.90 -16.64
CA ILE A 598 5.08 12.12 -17.94
C ILE A 598 5.73 10.84 -18.45
N TRP A 599 6.50 10.14 -17.59
CA TRP A 599 7.16 8.90 -17.98
C TRP A 599 6.16 7.79 -18.28
N GLU A 600 5.16 7.58 -17.43
CA GLU A 600 4.14 6.52 -17.63
C GLU A 600 3.37 6.76 -18.94
N LYS A 601 3.05 8.01 -19.26
CA LYS A 601 2.45 8.36 -20.55
C LYS A 601 3.37 7.99 -21.72
N LYS A 602 4.63 8.44 -21.70
CA LYS A 602 5.58 8.16 -22.77
C LYS A 602 5.89 6.67 -22.93
N LEU A 603 6.02 5.94 -21.81
CA LEU A 603 6.22 4.49 -21.83
C LEU A 603 5.02 3.75 -22.44
N ARG A 604 3.79 4.19 -22.13
CA ARG A 604 2.59 3.66 -22.78
C ARG A 604 2.55 4.00 -24.29
N ASP A 605 2.96 5.21 -24.66
CA ASP A 605 3.03 5.60 -26.05
C ASP A 605 4.10 4.77 -26.82
N ILE A 606 5.21 4.39 -26.18
CA ILE A 606 6.20 3.45 -26.73
C ILE A 606 5.56 2.07 -26.94
N GLU A 607 4.86 1.55 -25.94
CA GLU A 607 4.18 0.26 -26.01
C GLU A 607 3.17 0.19 -27.16
N HIS A 608 2.49 1.31 -27.44
CA HIS A 608 1.51 1.43 -28.52
C HIS A 608 2.08 1.97 -29.84
N HIS A 609 3.39 1.98 -30.03
CA HIS A 609 4.08 2.48 -31.23
C HIS A 609 3.76 3.95 -31.59
N LYS A 610 3.46 4.79 -30.59
CA LYS A 610 3.16 6.22 -30.77
C LYS A 610 4.34 7.12 -30.41
N TYR A 611 5.37 6.56 -29.80
CA TYR A 611 6.56 7.29 -29.38
C TYR A 611 7.80 6.40 -29.50
N GLU A 612 8.94 6.99 -29.90
CA GLU A 612 10.18 6.24 -30.11
C GLU A 612 10.97 6.08 -28.80
N ALA A 613 11.34 4.83 -28.46
CA ALA A 613 12.13 4.53 -27.25
C ALA A 613 13.50 5.23 -27.26
N SER A 614 14.14 5.34 -28.43
CA SER A 614 15.42 6.03 -28.60
C SER A 614 15.33 7.52 -28.29
N GLN A 615 14.24 8.18 -28.68
CA GLN A 615 13.96 9.57 -28.36
C GLN A 615 13.75 9.75 -26.86
N PHE A 616 12.96 8.89 -26.21
CA PHE A 616 12.75 8.92 -24.76
C PHE A 616 14.08 8.81 -23.99
N ILE A 617 14.94 7.83 -24.37
CA ILE A 617 16.25 7.66 -23.74
C ILE A 617 17.15 8.90 -23.96
N SER A 618 17.10 9.52 -25.13
CA SER A 618 17.85 10.75 -25.41
C SER A 618 17.43 11.91 -24.52
N GLU A 619 16.12 12.08 -24.34
CA GLU A 619 15.56 13.09 -23.42
C GLU A 619 15.97 12.84 -21.97
N LEU A 620 15.99 11.58 -21.52
CA LEU A 620 16.44 11.22 -20.18
C LEU A 620 17.92 11.52 -19.95
N LYS A 621 18.76 11.28 -20.95
CA LYS A 621 20.19 11.65 -20.91
C LYS A 621 20.35 13.16 -20.77
N GLN A 622 19.58 13.93 -21.54
CA GLN A 622 19.58 15.39 -21.47
C GLN A 622 19.09 15.86 -20.09
N GLN A 623 17.99 15.33 -19.59
CA GLN A 623 17.47 15.65 -18.24
C GLN A 623 18.50 15.40 -17.15
N ALA A 624 19.21 14.27 -17.20
CA ALA A 624 20.26 13.97 -16.24
C ALA A 624 21.42 15.00 -16.32
N ALA A 625 21.80 15.42 -17.52
CA ALA A 625 22.82 16.44 -17.73
C ALA A 625 22.37 17.82 -17.21
N ASP A 626 21.11 18.18 -17.43
CA ASP A 626 20.54 19.46 -17.00
C ASP A 626 20.45 19.54 -15.46
N ILE A 627 20.02 18.46 -14.79
CA ILE A 627 20.02 18.37 -13.33
C ILE A 627 21.44 18.54 -12.79
N VAL A 628 22.43 17.88 -13.38
CA VAL A 628 23.84 18.01 -12.96
C VAL A 628 24.30 19.47 -13.13
N ARG A 629 24.04 20.10 -14.27
CA ARG A 629 24.42 21.49 -14.53
C ARG A 629 23.79 22.44 -13.53
N GLN A 630 22.48 22.32 -13.29
CA GLN A 630 21.74 23.17 -12.38
C GLN A 630 22.28 23.08 -10.94
N VAL A 631 22.50 21.87 -10.42
CA VAL A 631 23.00 21.67 -9.06
C VAL A 631 24.46 22.10 -8.93
N MET A 632 25.28 21.94 -9.99
CA MET A 632 26.68 22.38 -9.98
C MET A 632 26.80 23.91 -9.89
N THR A 633 25.85 24.67 -10.38
CA THR A 633 25.82 26.15 -10.29
C THR A 633 25.37 26.66 -8.91
N ASP A 634 24.84 25.79 -8.04
CA ASP A 634 24.50 26.18 -6.66
C ASP A 634 25.76 26.44 -5.84
N ASN A 635 25.96 27.70 -5.42
CA ASN A 635 27.10 28.16 -4.64
C ASN A 635 26.76 28.39 -3.14
N THR A 636 25.61 27.87 -2.68
CA THR A 636 25.12 28.14 -1.32
C THR A 636 25.92 27.44 -0.21
N ASN A 637 26.80 26.50 -0.54
CA ASN A 637 27.56 25.67 0.43
C ASN A 637 26.69 24.99 1.51
N ARG A 638 25.41 24.79 1.25
CA ARG A 638 24.49 24.10 2.16
C ARG A 638 24.97 22.68 2.43
N ARG A 639 24.73 22.22 3.65
CA ARG A 639 24.93 20.82 4.06
C ARG A 639 23.71 20.34 4.79
N ILE A 640 23.27 19.12 4.48
CA ILE A 640 22.11 18.51 5.12
C ILE A 640 22.48 18.04 6.52
N THR A 641 21.63 18.33 7.50
CA THR A 641 21.72 17.84 8.86
C THR A 641 21.57 16.32 8.89
N ILE A 642 22.47 15.65 9.63
CA ILE A 642 22.38 14.21 9.83
C ILE A 642 21.49 13.95 11.03
N THR A 643 20.33 13.36 10.79
CA THR A 643 19.51 12.81 11.86
C THR A 643 20.10 11.46 12.26
N ALA A 644 20.68 11.37 13.46
CA ALA A 644 21.16 10.10 14.00
C ALA A 644 19.98 9.14 14.18
N GLY A 645 20.09 7.94 13.62
CA GLY A 645 19.05 6.92 13.79
C GLY A 645 18.93 6.52 15.26
N GLU A 646 17.74 6.55 15.80
CA GLU A 646 17.42 6.08 17.16
C GLU A 646 17.55 4.54 17.32
N ASP A 647 17.88 3.81 16.26
CA ASP A 647 17.98 2.34 16.22
C ASP A 647 19.43 1.84 16.39
N LYS A 648 20.04 2.09 17.54
CA LYS A 648 21.10 1.19 18.01
C LYS A 648 20.49 0.10 18.89
N LYS A 649 19.96 -0.98 18.28
CA LYS A 649 19.94 -2.28 18.96
C LYS A 649 21.38 -2.66 19.26
N PRO A 650 21.73 -3.02 20.51
CA PRO A 650 23.10 -3.43 20.84
C PRO A 650 23.45 -4.64 19.96
N ALA A 651 24.60 -4.53 19.30
CA ALA A 651 25.16 -5.59 18.46
C ALA A 651 25.25 -6.89 19.28
N LYS A 652 24.61 -7.97 18.81
CA LYS A 652 24.81 -9.32 19.33
C LYS A 652 26.30 -9.65 19.19
N ALA A 653 27.00 -9.76 20.32
CA ALA A 653 28.38 -10.24 20.37
C ALA A 653 28.47 -11.59 19.64
N LYS A 654 29.28 -11.66 18.60
CA LYS A 654 29.65 -12.90 17.92
C LYS A 654 30.36 -13.82 18.94
N ARG A 655 29.68 -14.91 19.33
CA ARG A 655 30.37 -16.03 20.01
C ARG A 655 31.31 -16.67 18.99
N THR A 656 32.58 -16.30 19.04
CA THR A 656 33.65 -17.07 18.44
C THR A 656 34.01 -18.21 19.39
N SER A 657 33.67 -19.43 19.00
CA SER A 657 34.25 -20.62 19.62
C SER A 657 35.75 -20.69 19.30
N LYS A 658 36.62 -20.62 20.31
CA LYS A 658 37.98 -21.10 20.20
C LYS A 658 38.23 -22.04 21.36
N THR A 659 38.37 -23.28 21.02
CA THR A 659 39.05 -24.33 21.78
C THR A 659 40.56 -24.05 21.80
N GLY A 660 41.21 -24.21 22.96
CA GLY A 660 42.64 -24.47 22.97
C GLY A 660 43.46 -23.77 24.05
N ARG A 661 43.63 -24.47 25.19
CA ARG A 661 44.86 -24.70 25.93
C ARG A 661 45.60 -23.59 26.66
N ALA A 662 45.70 -23.82 27.93
CA ALA A 662 46.38 -23.05 28.98
C ALA A 662 47.90 -22.87 28.76
N THR A 663 48.42 -21.71 29.18
CA THR A 663 49.67 -21.63 29.96
C THR A 663 49.67 -20.34 30.80
N LYS A 664 50.19 -20.51 32.03
CA LYS A 664 50.37 -19.52 33.09
C LYS A 664 51.43 -18.47 32.71
N ALA A 665 51.24 -17.23 33.11
CA ALA A 665 52.28 -16.47 33.83
C ALA A 665 51.70 -15.16 34.41
N ALA A 666 52.21 -14.82 35.56
CA ALA A 666 51.83 -13.79 36.52
C ALA A 666 52.36 -12.38 36.17
N GLY A 667 51.72 -11.33 36.73
CA GLY A 667 52.33 -10.02 36.79
C GLY A 667 51.36 -8.88 37.19
N LYS A 668 51.26 -8.67 38.48
CA LYS A 668 51.02 -7.45 39.33
C LYS A 668 50.51 -6.12 38.71
N ALA A 669 49.39 -5.68 39.29
CA ALA A 669 49.14 -4.44 40.08
C ALA A 669 49.02 -3.10 39.34
N ALA A 670 47.93 -2.34 39.48
CA ALA A 670 47.55 -1.47 40.58
C ALA A 670 46.16 -0.86 40.40
N THR A 671 45.39 -0.97 41.43
CA THR A 671 44.36 -0.14 42.06
C THR A 671 43.89 1.15 41.43
N THR A 672 42.59 1.34 41.27
CA THR A 672 41.80 2.27 42.09
C THR A 672 40.29 1.92 42.06
N GLU A 673 39.73 1.96 43.25
CA GLU A 673 38.35 1.59 43.60
C GLU A 673 37.30 2.59 43.12
N THR A 674 36.12 2.11 42.77
CA THR A 674 34.89 2.56 43.44
C THR A 674 33.84 1.46 43.39
N LYS A 675 33.49 0.98 44.58
CA LYS A 675 32.46 0.02 44.90
C LYS A 675 31.06 0.61 44.64
N ALA A 676 30.14 -0.16 44.11
CA ALA A 676 28.89 -0.57 44.76
C ALA A 676 27.99 -1.34 43.78
N GLY A 677 27.60 -2.60 44.08
CA GLY A 677 26.57 -3.30 43.32
C GLY A 677 26.70 -4.82 43.21
N GLY A 678 27.26 -5.46 44.19
CA GLY A 678 27.24 -6.91 44.26
C GLY A 678 26.61 -7.40 45.58
N GLN A 679 25.62 -8.29 45.51
CA GLN A 679 24.92 -8.99 46.61
C GLN A 679 23.64 -8.34 47.15
N VAL A 680 22.54 -8.34 46.34
CA VAL A 680 21.16 -8.34 46.88
C VAL A 680 20.22 -9.20 46.02
N ALA A 681 20.69 -10.19 45.29
CA ALA A 681 19.88 -10.94 44.30
C ALA A 681 19.14 -12.17 44.84
N SER A 682 19.21 -12.52 46.13
CA SER A 682 18.68 -13.82 46.60
C SER A 682 17.47 -13.78 47.52
N LYS A 683 16.81 -12.65 47.77
CA LYS A 683 15.68 -12.59 48.72
C LYS A 683 14.51 -11.66 48.34
N VAL A 684 14.39 -11.20 47.13
CA VAL A 684 13.31 -10.26 46.74
C VAL A 684 12.07 -11.07 46.35
N LYS A 685 10.95 -10.86 47.02
CA LYS A 685 9.64 -11.50 46.75
C LYS A 685 8.69 -10.49 46.11
N VAL A 686 7.66 -11.03 45.40
CA VAL A 686 6.52 -10.24 44.94
C VAL A 686 5.85 -9.57 46.12
N GLY A 687 5.60 -8.28 46.05
CA GLY A 687 5.03 -7.48 47.14
C GLY A 687 6.09 -6.69 47.99
N ASP A 688 7.37 -7.02 47.88
CA ASP A 688 8.43 -6.28 48.60
C ASP A 688 8.60 -4.87 47.98
N LYS A 689 9.11 -3.93 48.77
CA LYS A 689 9.53 -2.62 48.24
C LYS A 689 10.64 -2.79 47.22
N CYS A 690 10.51 -2.09 46.09
CA CYS A 690 11.51 -2.15 45.03
C CYS A 690 12.91 -1.75 45.55
N PRO A 691 13.91 -2.62 45.43
CA PRO A 691 15.27 -2.32 45.98
C PRO A 691 16.02 -1.25 45.18
N LEU A 692 15.55 -0.94 43.95
CA LEU A 692 16.19 0.08 43.11
C LEU A 692 15.65 1.49 43.38
N CYS A 693 14.33 1.66 43.47
CA CYS A 693 13.72 2.99 43.60
C CYS A 693 13.18 3.25 45.04
N GLY A 694 13.02 2.23 45.87
CA GLY A 694 12.46 2.34 47.23
C GLY A 694 10.99 2.81 47.32
N LYS A 695 10.38 3.20 46.23
CA LYS A 695 9.03 3.80 46.14
C LYS A 695 7.96 2.89 45.55
N GLY A 696 8.33 2.00 44.66
CA GLY A 696 7.44 1.01 44.06
C GLY A 696 7.48 -0.33 44.76
N THR A 697 6.57 -1.25 44.45
CA THR A 697 6.54 -2.63 44.90
C THR A 697 7.00 -3.58 43.80
N VAL A 698 7.58 -4.72 44.17
CA VAL A 698 7.97 -5.76 43.21
C VAL A 698 6.73 -6.52 42.74
N ILE A 699 6.52 -6.55 41.45
CA ILE A 699 5.41 -7.25 40.81
C ILE A 699 5.94 -8.36 39.89
N ARG A 700 5.17 -9.44 39.73
CA ARG A 700 5.50 -10.52 38.80
C ARG A 700 4.98 -10.16 37.41
N GLY A 701 5.88 -9.99 36.45
CA GLY A 701 5.58 -9.91 35.04
C GLY A 701 5.65 -11.29 34.36
N ARG A 702 5.40 -11.33 33.08
CA ARG A 702 5.34 -12.59 32.30
C ARG A 702 6.68 -13.31 32.18
N THR A 703 7.80 -12.59 32.23
CA THR A 703 9.16 -13.12 32.03
C THR A 703 10.15 -12.71 33.14
N ALA A 704 9.74 -11.86 34.09
CA ALA A 704 10.63 -11.33 35.12
C ALA A 704 9.83 -10.70 36.27
N LEU A 705 10.45 -10.56 37.44
CA LEU A 705 9.99 -9.65 38.47
C LEU A 705 10.40 -8.22 38.11
N GLY A 706 9.51 -7.25 38.25
CA GLY A 706 9.75 -5.84 37.92
C GLY A 706 9.19 -4.91 38.99
N CYS A 707 9.44 -3.60 38.88
CA CYS A 707 8.86 -2.60 39.77
C CYS A 707 7.50 -2.12 39.29
N SER A 708 6.53 -1.92 40.18
CA SER A 708 5.19 -1.37 39.85
C SER A 708 5.26 0.05 39.25
N ARG A 709 6.36 0.77 39.48
CA ARG A 709 6.61 2.11 38.90
C ARG A 709 7.54 2.08 37.68
N TRP A 710 7.50 1.01 36.91
CA TRP A 710 8.27 0.88 35.67
C TRP A 710 7.92 1.95 34.63
N ASN A 711 6.66 2.40 34.60
CA ASN A 711 6.16 3.48 33.73
C ASN A 711 6.60 4.88 34.18
N GLU A 712 7.13 5.00 35.40
CA GLU A 712 7.70 6.23 35.97
C GLU A 712 9.25 6.20 35.93
N GLY A 713 9.83 5.29 35.14
CA GLY A 713 11.27 5.23 34.87
C GLY A 713 12.08 4.30 35.78
N CYS A 714 11.45 3.47 36.62
CA CYS A 714 12.21 2.50 37.42
C CYS A 714 12.58 1.26 36.59
N THR A 715 13.88 1.00 36.44
CA THR A 715 14.43 -0.10 35.61
C THR A 715 14.66 -1.40 36.35
N PHE A 716 14.18 -1.56 37.60
CA PHE A 716 14.34 -2.77 38.37
C PHE A 716 13.72 -3.98 37.68
N ARG A 717 14.54 -5.02 37.43
CA ARG A 717 14.13 -6.26 36.79
C ARG A 717 14.98 -7.44 37.25
N LEU A 718 14.37 -8.52 37.71
CA LEU A 718 15.04 -9.77 38.06
C LEU A 718 14.39 -10.92 37.24
N PRO A 719 15.16 -11.89 36.73
CA PRO A 719 14.60 -13.08 36.11
C PRO A 719 13.75 -13.87 37.13
N LEU A 720 12.72 -14.55 36.62
CA LEU A 720 11.96 -15.48 37.45
C LEU A 720 12.87 -16.64 37.86
N PRO A 721 12.82 -17.14 39.10
CA PRO A 721 13.54 -18.35 39.48
C PRO A 721 13.08 -19.50 38.59
N GLU A 722 13.98 -20.31 38.09
CA GLU A 722 13.68 -21.56 37.39
C GLU A 722 13.06 -22.52 38.43
N GLU A 723 11.82 -23.01 38.13
CA GLU A 723 11.17 -24.08 38.90
C GLU A 723 11.76 -25.44 38.54
#